data_8eb6073cef61bbce3c01f7ceed72a632
#
_entry.id   8eb6073cef61bbce3c01f7ceed72a632
#
_cell.length_a   1.000
_cell.length_b   1.000
_cell.length_c   1.000
_cell.angle_alpha   90.00
_cell.angle_beta   90.00
_cell.angle_gamma   90.00
#
_symmetry.space_group_name_H-M   'P 1'
#
loop_
_entity.id
_entity.type
_entity.pdbx_description
1 polymer ?
#
loop_
_entity_poly.entity_id
_entity_poly.type
_entity_poly.pdbx_seq_one_letter_code
_entity_poly.pdbx_strand_id
1 'polypeptide(L)'
;MTVPNSNIKIIERDEWLKPYENTIRRRHDNAIRSLYSLTLKNQIPLSDFANGYKYYGLHIEQAESEDAGLNTSSGHTAFGRHWVFREWAPNATAIYLVGDFNGWQETEQFRLTRIGNTGDWEIRMPIDAMSHGQHYKMNVYWRNGQGERIPAWANRVVQDEDTGLFSAQVWNPTDKYVWKNSSFHPNRSPLLIYECHIGMGQDAERVGTYNEFRENVLPRIVAAGYNCIQLMAIQEHPYYGSFGYHVSSFFAPSSRFGTPEELKRLIDEAHTMGIAVIMDIVHSHAVKNENEGLALLAGDESQYFCQGERRRHPAWDSLCFDYGKKEVVHFLLSNCKYWLEEFHFDGFRFDGVTSMLYYSHGLGESFVSYDDYFNGRQDEDAISYLTLANLLAHQVKSDAITIAEEVSGMPGLAASFEDGGMGFDYRMSMNIPDYWIKIIKEQPDEKWKPSSIFWELCNRRKDELTVSYCESHDQALVGDKTIIFRLVDSDMYWHFRIGDQNDTVNRGIALHKMIRLATLSTINGAYLNFMGNEFGHPEWIDFPRENNNWSYKYARRQWSLVDADDLCYKWLGVFDRDMIRLVKGTNDFVGTAILEIWHDDNQQMLAFMRGNLLFVFNFSPTVSYADYGLLVPEGSYNVMLNTDSIEYGGNGLADDSVTHFTNFDQLYAKQHKGWLKLYIPARSAVVLKLEDK
;
A
#
# COMPACT_ATOMS: atom_id res chain seq x y z
N MET A 1 16.42 -34.07 5.01
CA MET A 1 17.56 -33.28 4.53
C MET A 1 17.90 -32.30 5.63
N THR A 2 19.10 -32.34 6.19
CA THR A 2 19.65 -31.22 6.93
C THR A 2 19.87 -30.11 5.93
N VAL A 3 19.09 -29.02 6.07
CA VAL A 3 19.35 -27.78 5.33
C VAL A 3 20.82 -27.41 5.61
N PRO A 4 21.64 -27.08 4.59
CA PRO A 4 22.99 -26.59 4.85
C PRO A 4 22.91 -25.48 5.88
N ASN A 5 23.90 -25.41 6.79
CA ASN A 5 24.07 -24.30 7.74
C ASN A 5 24.08 -23.00 6.96
N SER A 6 22.90 -22.48 6.60
CA SER A 6 22.75 -21.22 5.89
C SER A 6 23.21 -20.13 6.86
N ASN A 7 24.21 -19.43 6.46
CA ASN A 7 24.72 -18.28 7.22
C ASN A 7 23.59 -17.23 7.23
N ILE A 8 22.95 -17.05 8.40
CA ILE A 8 21.84 -16.10 8.55
C ILE A 8 22.44 -14.71 8.71
N LYS A 9 22.57 -13.99 7.58
CA LYS A 9 23.30 -12.73 7.52
C LYS A 9 22.67 -11.60 8.34
N ILE A 10 21.36 -11.63 8.63
CA ILE A 10 20.75 -10.62 9.50
C ILE A 10 21.39 -10.60 10.90
N ILE A 11 21.84 -11.78 11.42
CA ILE A 11 22.52 -11.88 12.72
C ILE A 11 23.92 -11.30 12.64
N GLU A 12 24.59 -11.41 11.49
CA GLU A 12 25.93 -10.82 11.28
C GLU A 12 25.87 -9.30 11.15
N ARG A 13 24.79 -8.79 10.55
CA ARG A 13 24.57 -7.34 10.38
C ARG A 13 24.13 -6.63 11.66
N ASP A 14 23.45 -7.37 12.55
CA ASP A 14 22.97 -6.85 13.83
C ASP A 14 23.36 -7.79 14.97
N GLU A 15 24.43 -7.44 15.68
CA GLU A 15 24.98 -8.26 16.79
C GLU A 15 23.99 -8.47 17.95
N TRP A 16 23.01 -7.58 18.13
CA TRP A 16 21.98 -7.71 19.15
C TRP A 16 21.03 -8.88 18.88
N LEU A 17 21.05 -9.44 17.67
CA LEU A 17 20.28 -10.64 17.31
C LEU A 17 20.95 -11.97 17.72
N LYS A 18 22.24 -11.96 18.10
CA LYS A 18 22.97 -13.20 18.50
C LYS A 18 22.29 -14.00 19.63
N PRO A 19 21.71 -13.38 20.67
CA PRO A 19 20.99 -14.13 21.72
C PRO A 19 19.76 -14.87 21.19
N TYR A 20 19.19 -14.42 20.09
CA TYR A 20 17.95 -14.96 19.50
C TYR A 20 18.17 -15.85 18.28
N GLU A 21 19.43 -16.17 17.95
CA GLU A 21 19.81 -16.95 16.78
C GLU A 21 18.98 -18.23 16.63
N ASN A 22 18.74 -18.97 17.71
CA ASN A 22 17.96 -20.20 17.66
C ASN A 22 16.51 -19.96 17.25
N THR A 23 15.89 -18.88 17.69
CA THR A 23 14.51 -18.51 17.30
C THR A 23 14.45 -18.08 15.84
N ILE A 24 15.40 -17.27 15.40
CA ILE A 24 15.50 -16.81 14.01
C ILE A 24 15.69 -17.99 13.07
N ARG A 25 16.61 -18.92 13.40
CA ARG A 25 16.82 -20.17 12.62
C ARG A 25 15.56 -21.00 12.57
N ARG A 26 14.88 -21.18 13.71
CA ARG A 26 13.62 -21.92 13.78
C ARG A 26 12.55 -21.31 12.87
N ARG A 27 12.39 -19.98 12.84
CA ARG A 27 11.45 -19.27 11.95
C ARG A 27 11.77 -19.52 10.48
N HIS A 28 13.03 -19.36 10.11
CA HIS A 28 13.50 -19.67 8.75
C HIS A 28 13.25 -21.14 8.37
N ASP A 29 13.57 -22.09 9.26
CA ASP A 29 13.32 -23.52 9.06
C ASP A 29 11.82 -23.85 8.99
N ASN A 30 10.96 -23.13 9.72
CA ASN A 30 9.50 -23.27 9.64
C ASN A 30 9.01 -22.90 8.24
N ALA A 31 9.43 -21.75 7.71
CA ALA A 31 9.09 -21.32 6.36
C ALA A 31 9.56 -22.33 5.30
N ILE A 32 10.78 -22.86 5.42
CA ILE A 32 11.30 -23.91 4.53
C ILE A 32 10.46 -25.20 4.63
N ARG A 33 10.08 -25.62 5.84
CA ARG A 33 9.24 -26.81 6.02
C ARG A 33 7.86 -26.63 5.43
N SER A 34 7.26 -25.45 5.62
CA SER A 34 5.99 -25.09 5.02
C SER A 34 6.09 -25.11 3.49
N LEU A 35 7.09 -24.44 2.92
CA LEU A 35 7.36 -24.46 1.48
C LEU A 35 7.48 -25.90 0.95
N TYR A 36 8.30 -26.72 1.60
CA TYR A 36 8.50 -28.13 1.21
C TYR A 36 7.22 -28.96 1.27
N SER A 37 6.38 -28.73 2.28
CA SER A 37 5.07 -29.40 2.42
C SER A 37 4.09 -28.98 1.33
N LEU A 38 4.00 -27.69 1.04
CA LEU A 38 3.05 -27.13 0.06
C LEU A 38 3.44 -27.48 -1.38
N THR A 39 4.73 -27.58 -1.67
CA THR A 39 5.26 -27.85 -3.00
C THR A 39 5.46 -29.35 -3.31
N LEU A 40 4.72 -30.23 -2.63
CA LEU A 40 4.85 -31.70 -2.79
C LEU A 40 6.31 -32.17 -2.71
N LYS A 41 7.03 -31.70 -1.70
CA LYS A 41 8.46 -31.97 -1.50
C LYS A 41 9.35 -31.42 -2.64
N ASN A 42 9.05 -30.19 -3.09
CA ASN A 42 9.70 -29.51 -4.21
C ASN A 42 9.49 -30.18 -5.58
N GLN A 43 8.42 -30.93 -5.76
CA GLN A 43 8.04 -31.49 -7.07
C GLN A 43 7.33 -30.47 -7.95
N ILE A 44 6.69 -29.47 -7.34
CA ILE A 44 6.05 -28.35 -8.02
C ILE A 44 6.60 -27.03 -7.45
N PRO A 45 6.65 -25.94 -8.23
CA PRO A 45 6.96 -24.62 -7.70
C PRO A 45 5.83 -24.09 -6.80
N LEU A 46 6.13 -23.13 -5.95
CA LEU A 46 5.12 -22.48 -5.09
C LEU A 46 4.02 -21.81 -5.91
N SER A 47 4.40 -21.27 -7.08
CA SER A 47 3.45 -20.66 -8.03
C SER A 47 2.41 -21.66 -8.56
N ASP A 48 2.74 -22.96 -8.67
CA ASP A 48 1.76 -23.98 -9.07
C ASP A 48 0.85 -24.38 -7.92
N PHE A 49 1.36 -24.38 -6.69
CA PHE A 49 0.51 -24.55 -5.51
C PHE A 49 -0.51 -23.40 -5.41
N ALA A 50 -0.15 -22.17 -5.74
CA ALA A 50 -0.99 -20.97 -5.67
C ALA A 50 -1.93 -20.79 -6.89
N ASN A 51 -2.37 -21.89 -7.53
CA ASN A 51 -3.28 -21.88 -8.68
C ASN A 51 -4.76 -22.09 -8.32
N GLY A 52 -5.14 -21.92 -7.04
CA GLY A 52 -6.52 -22.17 -6.60
C GLY A 52 -7.56 -21.38 -7.39
N TYR A 53 -7.26 -20.13 -7.76
CA TYR A 53 -8.17 -19.29 -8.55
C TYR A 53 -8.39 -19.79 -9.99
N LYS A 54 -7.54 -20.68 -10.52
CA LYS A 54 -7.72 -21.35 -11.81
C LYS A 54 -8.55 -22.63 -11.68
N TYR A 55 -8.72 -23.13 -10.47
CA TYR A 55 -9.44 -24.37 -10.17
C TYR A 55 -10.81 -24.13 -9.53
N TYR A 56 -10.86 -23.32 -8.47
CA TYR A 56 -12.09 -22.95 -7.75
C TYR A 56 -12.80 -21.76 -8.41
N GLY A 57 -14.09 -21.60 -8.10
CA GLY A 57 -14.94 -20.61 -8.70
C GLY A 57 -15.58 -21.11 -10.01
N LEU A 58 -16.07 -20.20 -10.82
CA LEU A 58 -16.78 -20.48 -12.07
C LEU A 58 -15.86 -20.31 -13.29
N HIS A 59 -15.67 -21.40 -14.04
CA HIS A 59 -14.78 -21.45 -15.19
C HIS A 59 -15.45 -22.06 -16.42
N ILE A 60 -14.86 -21.82 -17.59
CA ILE A 60 -15.18 -22.55 -18.83
C ILE A 60 -14.00 -23.48 -19.14
N GLU A 61 -14.26 -24.79 -19.14
CA GLU A 61 -13.29 -25.80 -19.50
C GLU A 61 -13.60 -26.43 -20.86
N GLN A 62 -12.56 -26.96 -21.53
CA GLN A 62 -12.67 -27.74 -22.74
C GLN A 62 -12.99 -29.19 -22.35
N ALA A 63 -14.02 -29.80 -22.94
CA ALA A 63 -14.30 -31.22 -22.70
C ALA A 63 -13.12 -32.08 -23.22
N GLU A 64 -12.62 -32.98 -22.38
CA GLU A 64 -11.73 -34.06 -22.84
C GLU A 64 -12.57 -35.07 -23.68
N SER A 65 -11.90 -35.79 -24.57
CA SER A 65 -12.56 -36.65 -25.56
C SER A 65 -13.45 -37.76 -24.97
N GLU A 66 -13.32 -38.08 -23.69
CA GLU A 66 -14.14 -39.09 -22.97
C GLU A 66 -15.40 -38.48 -22.31
N ASP A 67 -15.42 -37.15 -22.05
CA ASP A 67 -16.56 -36.42 -21.47
C ASP A 67 -17.56 -35.87 -22.51
N ALA A 68 -17.45 -36.28 -23.77
CA ALA A 68 -18.25 -35.77 -24.90
C ALA A 68 -19.76 -36.08 -24.84
N GLY A 69 -20.28 -36.52 -23.71
CA GLY A 69 -21.66 -36.94 -23.50
C GLY A 69 -22.58 -35.99 -22.71
N LEU A 70 -22.15 -34.77 -22.34
CA LEU A 70 -23.03 -33.79 -21.72
C LEU A 70 -24.06 -33.28 -22.77
N ASN A 71 -25.32 -33.72 -22.67
CA ASN A 71 -26.41 -33.23 -23.49
C ASN A 71 -26.66 -31.74 -23.17
N THR A 72 -26.60 -30.90 -24.19
CA THR A 72 -27.10 -29.52 -24.08
C THR A 72 -28.63 -29.53 -24.02
N SER A 73 -29.23 -28.56 -23.34
CA SER A 73 -30.70 -28.38 -23.29
C SER A 73 -31.35 -28.26 -24.66
N SER A 74 -30.57 -28.02 -25.71
CA SER A 74 -31.02 -27.92 -27.13
C SER A 74 -30.85 -29.22 -27.94
N GLY A 75 -30.41 -30.32 -27.30
CA GLY A 75 -30.26 -31.61 -27.98
C GLY A 75 -29.08 -31.72 -28.96
N HIS A 76 -28.19 -30.77 -29.00
CA HIS A 76 -26.98 -30.80 -29.81
C HIS A 76 -25.78 -31.24 -28.91
N THR A 77 -25.09 -32.29 -29.29
CA THR A 77 -23.81 -32.68 -28.71
C THR A 77 -22.78 -31.61 -29.03
N ALA A 78 -22.55 -30.68 -28.09
CA ALA A 78 -21.48 -29.69 -28.21
C ALA A 78 -20.15 -30.38 -27.93
N PHE A 79 -19.43 -30.72 -28.95
CA PHE A 79 -17.99 -30.93 -28.83
C PHE A 79 -17.39 -29.63 -28.30
N GLY A 80 -16.98 -29.61 -27.01
CA GLY A 80 -16.02 -28.59 -26.71
C GLY A 80 -16.09 -27.93 -25.36
N ARG A 81 -16.96 -27.01 -25.06
CA ARG A 81 -16.88 -26.13 -23.89
C ARG A 81 -18.04 -26.35 -22.93
N HIS A 82 -17.75 -26.35 -21.63
CA HIS A 82 -18.76 -26.46 -20.57
C HIS A 82 -18.36 -25.56 -19.38
N TRP A 83 -19.35 -25.12 -18.61
CA TRP A 83 -19.15 -24.46 -17.35
C TRP A 83 -18.77 -25.47 -16.29
N VAL A 84 -17.75 -25.13 -15.47
CA VAL A 84 -17.39 -25.86 -14.25
C VAL A 84 -17.39 -24.89 -13.10
N PHE A 85 -18.06 -25.25 -12.02
CA PHE A 85 -18.01 -24.49 -10.79
C PHE A 85 -17.48 -25.40 -9.66
N ARG A 86 -16.50 -24.89 -8.89
CA ARG A 86 -15.92 -25.60 -7.74
C ARG A 86 -15.87 -24.71 -6.53
N GLU A 87 -16.14 -25.31 -5.35
CA GLU A 87 -16.03 -24.62 -4.08
C GLU A 87 -15.49 -25.55 -2.99
N TRP A 88 -14.70 -25.01 -2.04
CA TRP A 88 -14.23 -25.73 -0.87
C TRP A 88 -15.16 -25.46 0.33
N ALA A 89 -15.96 -26.46 0.68
CA ALA A 89 -16.96 -26.41 1.74
C ALA A 89 -17.00 -27.72 2.51
N PRO A 90 -16.00 -28.02 3.38
CA PRO A 90 -15.80 -29.32 3.98
C PRO A 90 -17.00 -29.80 4.83
N ASN A 91 -17.71 -28.87 5.48
CA ASN A 91 -18.85 -29.17 6.36
C ASN A 91 -20.21 -29.13 5.67
N ALA A 92 -20.26 -28.79 4.39
CA ALA A 92 -21.49 -28.80 3.63
C ALA A 92 -22.02 -30.22 3.45
N THR A 93 -23.36 -30.36 3.49
CA THR A 93 -24.08 -31.61 3.22
C THR A 93 -24.79 -31.59 1.85
N ALA A 94 -25.09 -30.41 1.33
CA ALA A 94 -25.54 -30.15 -0.02
C ALA A 94 -25.22 -28.71 -0.43
N ILE A 95 -25.00 -28.47 -1.72
CA ILE A 95 -24.82 -27.14 -2.31
C ILE A 95 -25.59 -27.08 -3.62
N TYR A 96 -26.36 -26.00 -3.81
CA TYR A 96 -27.06 -25.70 -5.05
C TYR A 96 -26.61 -24.31 -5.57
N LEU A 97 -26.40 -24.20 -6.88
CA LEU A 97 -26.31 -22.88 -7.51
C LEU A 97 -27.71 -22.36 -7.79
N VAL A 98 -27.98 -21.13 -7.37
CA VAL A 98 -29.22 -20.41 -7.62
C VAL A 98 -28.89 -19.06 -8.23
N GLY A 99 -29.71 -18.63 -9.19
CA GLY A 99 -29.47 -17.36 -9.89
C GLY A 99 -30.49 -17.10 -11.00
N ASP A 100 -30.20 -16.09 -11.81
CA ASP A 100 -31.10 -15.68 -12.93
C ASP A 100 -31.38 -16.82 -13.93
N PHE A 101 -30.41 -17.72 -14.09
CA PHE A 101 -30.48 -18.86 -15.03
C PHE A 101 -31.50 -19.94 -14.61
N ASN A 102 -31.92 -19.99 -13.36
CA ASN A 102 -32.92 -20.97 -12.86
C ASN A 102 -34.03 -20.31 -12.05
N GLY A 103 -34.21 -18.97 -12.18
CA GLY A 103 -35.22 -18.22 -11.45
C GLY A 103 -35.04 -18.24 -9.94
N TRP A 104 -33.80 -18.35 -9.47
CA TRP A 104 -33.38 -18.39 -8.04
C TRP A 104 -33.99 -19.60 -7.29
N GLN A 105 -34.24 -20.70 -8.01
CA GLN A 105 -34.82 -21.92 -7.47
C GLN A 105 -33.78 -23.04 -7.41
N GLU A 106 -33.82 -23.81 -6.33
CA GLU A 106 -33.02 -25.03 -6.22
C GLU A 106 -33.55 -26.09 -7.18
N THR A 107 -32.70 -26.63 -8.02
CA THR A 107 -33.02 -27.73 -8.92
C THR A 107 -31.89 -28.76 -8.92
N GLU A 108 -32.20 -30.03 -9.15
CA GLU A 108 -31.17 -31.10 -9.20
C GLU A 108 -30.14 -30.86 -10.33
N GLN A 109 -30.52 -30.12 -11.38
CA GLN A 109 -29.64 -29.74 -12.48
C GLN A 109 -28.48 -28.84 -12.02
N PHE A 110 -28.69 -28.06 -10.96
CA PHE A 110 -27.70 -27.12 -10.41
C PHE A 110 -27.18 -27.54 -9.04
N ARG A 111 -27.33 -28.81 -8.66
CA ARG A 111 -26.78 -29.37 -7.44
C ARG A 111 -25.34 -29.82 -7.65
N LEU A 112 -24.44 -29.40 -6.74
CA LEU A 112 -23.04 -29.82 -6.72
C LEU A 112 -22.90 -31.23 -6.18
N THR A 113 -21.85 -31.90 -6.66
CA THR A 113 -21.42 -33.23 -6.18
C THR A 113 -20.12 -33.05 -5.40
N ARG A 114 -20.02 -33.73 -4.26
CA ARG A 114 -18.80 -33.74 -3.44
C ARG A 114 -17.72 -34.59 -4.11
N ILE A 115 -16.50 -34.01 -4.24
CA ILE A 115 -15.34 -34.68 -4.82
C ILE A 115 -14.47 -35.23 -3.67
N GLY A 116 -14.25 -36.54 -3.64
CA GLY A 116 -13.36 -37.17 -2.65
C GLY A 116 -13.73 -36.83 -1.22
N ASN A 117 -12.70 -36.69 -0.35
CA ASN A 117 -12.85 -36.47 1.09
C ASN A 117 -12.26 -35.12 1.55
N THR A 118 -11.78 -34.28 0.64
CA THR A 118 -11.08 -33.02 0.93
C THR A 118 -12.02 -31.85 1.24
N GLY A 119 -13.31 -32.02 0.97
CA GLY A 119 -14.33 -30.98 1.16
C GLY A 119 -14.61 -30.18 -0.09
N ASP A 120 -14.10 -30.62 -1.23
CA ASP A 120 -14.34 -30.01 -2.52
C ASP A 120 -15.68 -30.42 -3.09
N TRP A 121 -16.35 -29.48 -3.74
CA TRP A 121 -17.62 -29.65 -4.43
C TRP A 121 -17.49 -29.18 -5.86
N GLU A 122 -18.10 -29.91 -6.82
CA GLU A 122 -18.05 -29.58 -8.25
C GLU A 122 -19.43 -29.76 -8.91
N ILE A 123 -19.70 -28.92 -9.89
CA ILE A 123 -20.74 -29.15 -10.89
C ILE A 123 -20.21 -28.80 -12.27
N ARG A 124 -20.59 -29.62 -13.27
CA ARG A 124 -20.34 -29.37 -14.69
C ARG A 124 -21.66 -29.11 -15.38
N MET A 125 -21.74 -28.04 -16.16
CA MET A 125 -22.98 -27.60 -16.79
C MET A 125 -22.75 -27.30 -18.27
N PRO A 126 -23.77 -27.49 -19.11
CA PRO A 126 -23.71 -27.09 -20.52
C PRO A 126 -23.30 -25.61 -20.65
N ILE A 127 -22.66 -25.27 -21.79
CA ILE A 127 -22.18 -23.88 -22.01
C ILE A 127 -23.29 -22.85 -22.08
N ASP A 128 -24.48 -23.26 -22.47
CA ASP A 128 -25.71 -22.45 -22.56
C ASP A 128 -26.48 -22.37 -21.22
N ALA A 129 -26.04 -23.07 -20.17
CA ALA A 129 -26.69 -23.04 -18.86
C ALA A 129 -26.58 -21.67 -18.15
N MET A 130 -25.56 -20.91 -18.47
CA MET A 130 -25.30 -19.58 -17.88
C MET A 130 -24.82 -18.60 -18.95
N SER A 131 -25.16 -17.32 -18.76
CA SER A 131 -24.75 -16.22 -19.64
C SER A 131 -24.03 -15.13 -18.87
N HIS A 132 -23.14 -14.40 -19.56
CA HIS A 132 -22.47 -13.24 -19.01
C HIS A 132 -23.46 -12.23 -18.42
N GLY A 133 -23.15 -11.70 -17.24
CA GLY A 133 -23.96 -10.70 -16.55
C GLY A 133 -25.03 -11.26 -15.61
N GLN A 134 -25.39 -12.55 -15.72
CA GLN A 134 -26.33 -13.17 -14.79
C GLN A 134 -25.79 -13.22 -13.36
N HIS A 135 -26.69 -12.99 -12.40
CA HIS A 135 -26.39 -13.04 -10.98
C HIS A 135 -26.59 -14.45 -10.42
N TYR A 136 -25.77 -14.82 -9.43
CA TYR A 136 -25.89 -16.12 -8.78
C TYR A 136 -25.35 -16.12 -7.35
N LYS A 137 -25.79 -17.11 -6.58
CA LYS A 137 -25.30 -17.46 -5.23
C LYS A 137 -25.25 -18.97 -5.07
N MET A 138 -24.73 -19.41 -3.95
CA MET A 138 -24.86 -20.79 -3.48
C MET A 138 -25.88 -20.86 -2.36
N ASN A 139 -26.80 -21.85 -2.41
CA ASN A 139 -27.53 -22.29 -1.24
C ASN A 139 -26.74 -23.45 -0.63
N VAL A 140 -26.18 -23.22 0.54
CA VAL A 140 -25.30 -24.16 1.24
C VAL A 140 -26.06 -24.76 2.43
N TYR A 141 -26.10 -26.09 2.50
CA TYR A 141 -26.66 -26.85 3.61
C TYR A 141 -25.55 -27.47 4.44
N TRP A 142 -25.69 -27.44 5.74
CA TRP A 142 -24.83 -28.14 6.71
C TRP A 142 -25.66 -28.83 7.77
N ARG A 143 -25.04 -29.62 8.67
CA ARG A 143 -25.76 -30.52 9.60
C ARG A 143 -26.91 -29.88 10.36
N ASN A 144 -26.79 -28.61 10.76
CA ASN A 144 -27.75 -27.92 11.64
C ASN A 144 -28.27 -26.60 11.06
N GLY A 145 -28.16 -26.39 9.75
CA GLY A 145 -28.60 -25.16 9.13
C GLY A 145 -28.37 -25.08 7.64
N GLN A 146 -28.70 -23.92 7.09
CA GLN A 146 -28.49 -23.58 5.69
C GLN A 146 -28.38 -22.08 5.54
N GLY A 147 -27.86 -21.60 4.40
CA GLY A 147 -27.84 -20.18 4.07
C GLY A 147 -27.40 -19.92 2.65
N GLU A 148 -27.82 -18.77 2.13
CA GLU A 148 -27.29 -18.22 0.88
C GLU A 148 -25.85 -17.71 1.13
N ARG A 149 -24.95 -17.99 0.19
CA ARG A 149 -23.54 -17.59 0.26
C ARG A 149 -23.04 -17.10 -1.08
N ILE A 150 -22.22 -16.08 -1.06
CA ILE A 150 -21.37 -15.72 -2.20
C ILE A 150 -20.21 -16.72 -2.25
N PRO A 151 -19.86 -17.27 -3.43
CA PRO A 151 -18.71 -18.16 -3.55
C PRO A 151 -17.41 -17.48 -3.11
N ALA A 152 -16.58 -18.21 -2.36
CA ALA A 152 -15.32 -17.67 -1.83
C ALA A 152 -14.34 -17.23 -2.93
N TRP A 153 -14.42 -17.87 -4.10
CA TRP A 153 -13.58 -17.63 -5.27
C TRP A 153 -14.26 -16.84 -6.38
N ALA A 154 -15.37 -16.13 -6.07
CA ALA A 154 -16.03 -15.29 -7.06
C ALA A 154 -15.12 -14.15 -7.54
N ASN A 155 -14.93 -14.04 -8.86
CA ASN A 155 -14.08 -13.02 -9.49
C ASN A 155 -14.84 -11.75 -9.89
N ARG A 156 -16.15 -11.75 -9.74
CA ARG A 156 -17.02 -10.59 -9.87
C ARG A 156 -18.17 -10.71 -8.89
N VAL A 157 -18.33 -9.68 -8.05
CA VAL A 157 -19.43 -9.54 -7.10
C VAL A 157 -19.99 -8.14 -7.27
N VAL A 158 -21.31 -8.01 -7.29
CA VAL A 158 -22.01 -6.74 -7.52
C VAL A 158 -23.07 -6.53 -6.45
N GLN A 159 -23.30 -5.27 -6.11
CA GLN A 159 -24.36 -4.85 -5.21
C GLN A 159 -25.58 -4.41 -6.05
N ASP A 160 -26.74 -4.93 -5.73
CA ASP A 160 -28.00 -4.48 -6.29
C ASP A 160 -28.36 -3.10 -5.70
N GLU A 161 -28.65 -2.14 -6.55
CA GLU A 161 -28.86 -0.74 -6.15
C GLU A 161 -30.15 -0.54 -5.35
N ASP A 162 -31.20 -1.33 -5.61
CA ASP A 162 -32.49 -1.20 -4.95
C ASP A 162 -32.52 -1.88 -3.57
N THR A 163 -31.94 -3.07 -3.48
CA THR A 163 -31.98 -3.90 -2.26
C THR A 163 -30.75 -3.77 -1.40
N GLY A 164 -29.64 -3.30 -1.96
CA GLY A 164 -28.33 -3.27 -1.31
C GLY A 164 -27.67 -4.64 -1.12
N LEU A 165 -28.29 -5.72 -1.63
CA LEU A 165 -27.80 -7.08 -1.52
C LEU A 165 -26.68 -7.36 -2.52
N PHE A 166 -25.69 -8.14 -2.11
CA PHE A 166 -24.61 -8.58 -2.98
C PHE A 166 -24.90 -9.94 -3.60
N SER A 167 -24.46 -10.12 -4.84
CA SER A 167 -24.48 -11.40 -5.56
C SER A 167 -23.20 -11.56 -6.38
N ALA A 168 -22.74 -12.79 -6.55
CA ALA A 168 -21.76 -13.09 -7.56
C ALA A 168 -22.37 -12.88 -8.96
N GLN A 169 -21.55 -12.48 -9.92
CA GLN A 169 -21.98 -12.27 -11.30
C GLN A 169 -21.15 -13.13 -12.25
N VAL A 170 -21.82 -13.82 -13.18
CA VAL A 170 -21.15 -14.56 -14.25
C VAL A 170 -20.35 -13.59 -15.11
N TRP A 171 -19.03 -13.62 -15.03
CA TRP A 171 -18.17 -12.70 -15.73
C TRP A 171 -17.42 -13.41 -16.86
N ASN A 172 -17.94 -13.30 -18.06
CA ASN A 172 -17.35 -13.84 -19.29
C ASN A 172 -17.70 -12.91 -20.47
N PRO A 173 -17.10 -11.69 -20.49
CA PRO A 173 -17.38 -10.72 -21.56
C PRO A 173 -16.90 -11.27 -22.90
N THR A 174 -17.61 -10.89 -23.99
CA THR A 174 -17.25 -11.22 -25.35
C THR A 174 -15.89 -10.58 -25.71
N ASP A 175 -15.73 -9.32 -25.32
CA ASP A 175 -14.52 -8.54 -25.56
C ASP A 175 -13.65 -8.56 -24.29
N LYS A 176 -12.85 -9.62 -24.11
CA LYS A 176 -11.88 -9.71 -23.03
C LYS A 176 -10.78 -8.68 -23.22
N TYR A 177 -10.33 -8.11 -22.11
CA TYR A 177 -9.22 -7.16 -22.14
C TYR A 177 -7.95 -7.80 -22.71
N VAL A 178 -7.30 -7.10 -23.64
CA VAL A 178 -6.02 -7.50 -24.24
C VAL A 178 -4.94 -6.54 -23.78
N TRP A 179 -4.00 -7.04 -23.02
CA TRP A 179 -2.89 -6.26 -22.48
C TRP A 179 -1.95 -5.75 -23.59
N LYS A 180 -1.57 -4.46 -23.49
CA LYS A 180 -0.61 -3.81 -24.40
C LYS A 180 0.80 -3.87 -23.85
N ASN A 181 0.95 -3.83 -22.52
CA ASN A 181 2.22 -3.75 -21.80
C ASN A 181 2.44 -4.98 -20.88
N SER A 182 2.38 -6.17 -21.44
CA SER A 182 2.56 -7.42 -20.68
C SER A 182 3.98 -7.63 -20.12
N SER A 183 4.96 -6.84 -20.56
CA SER A 183 6.37 -6.91 -20.14
C SER A 183 6.84 -5.64 -19.42
N PHE A 184 5.95 -4.95 -18.73
CA PHE A 184 6.31 -3.77 -17.95
C PHE A 184 7.19 -4.16 -16.75
N HIS A 185 8.24 -3.34 -16.51
CA HIS A 185 9.14 -3.46 -15.36
C HIS A 185 9.18 -2.15 -14.57
N PRO A 186 8.88 -2.15 -13.27
CA PRO A 186 8.88 -0.96 -12.45
C PRO A 186 10.28 -0.35 -12.27
N ASN A 187 10.36 0.98 -12.35
CA ASN A 187 11.56 1.71 -11.93
C ASN A 187 11.50 1.95 -10.41
N ARG A 188 12.43 1.34 -9.67
CA ARG A 188 12.46 1.34 -8.19
C ARG A 188 13.56 2.25 -7.60
N SER A 189 14.18 3.11 -8.38
CA SER A 189 15.39 3.85 -7.98
C SER A 189 15.26 5.36 -8.11
N PRO A 190 14.81 6.07 -7.07
CA PRO A 190 14.04 5.60 -5.92
C PRO A 190 12.57 5.35 -6.27
N LEU A 191 11.88 4.59 -5.42
CA LEU A 191 10.44 4.39 -5.56
C LEU A 191 9.69 5.60 -4.99
N LEU A 192 8.91 6.27 -5.84
CA LEU A 192 8.12 7.46 -5.54
C LEU A 192 6.64 7.11 -5.66
N ILE A 193 6.01 6.86 -4.52
CA ILE A 193 4.66 6.28 -4.43
C ILE A 193 3.61 7.38 -4.29
N TYR A 194 2.57 7.31 -5.10
CA TYR A 194 1.35 8.08 -4.96
C TYR A 194 0.23 7.17 -4.46
N GLU A 195 -0.07 7.27 -3.17
CA GLU A 195 -1.17 6.53 -2.53
C GLU A 195 -2.51 7.17 -2.89
N CYS A 196 -3.50 6.37 -3.30
CA CYS A 196 -4.78 6.90 -3.75
C CYS A 196 -5.94 5.91 -3.55
N HIS A 197 -7.14 6.49 -3.40
CA HIS A 197 -8.41 5.79 -3.35
C HIS A 197 -9.22 6.13 -4.60
N ILE A 198 -9.62 5.13 -5.37
CA ILE A 198 -10.33 5.30 -6.64
C ILE A 198 -11.60 6.14 -6.47
N GLY A 199 -12.43 5.78 -5.50
CA GLY A 199 -13.71 6.45 -5.27
C GLY A 199 -13.61 7.91 -4.85
N MET A 200 -12.48 8.33 -4.26
CA MET A 200 -12.22 9.71 -3.86
C MET A 200 -11.60 10.57 -4.99
N GLY A 201 -11.21 9.97 -6.10
CA GLY A 201 -10.39 10.59 -7.14
C GLY A 201 -11.07 11.69 -7.97
N GLN A 202 -12.12 12.33 -7.48
CA GLN A 202 -12.89 13.32 -8.24
C GLN A 202 -13.52 14.41 -7.35
N ASP A 203 -13.87 15.59 -7.93
CA ASP A 203 -14.41 16.73 -7.20
C ASP A 203 -15.86 16.56 -6.72
N ALA A 204 -16.67 15.79 -7.45
CA ALA A 204 -18.10 15.67 -7.14
C ALA A 204 -18.33 14.81 -5.87
N GLU A 205 -19.41 15.09 -5.13
CA GLU A 205 -19.78 14.39 -3.90
C GLU A 205 -20.43 13.04 -4.20
N ARG A 206 -19.66 12.11 -4.79
CA ARG A 206 -20.05 10.74 -5.12
C ARG A 206 -18.82 9.83 -5.25
N VAL A 207 -19.05 8.54 -5.42
CA VAL A 207 -17.98 7.58 -5.73
C VAL A 207 -17.43 7.82 -7.14
N GLY A 208 -16.12 7.89 -7.29
CA GLY A 208 -15.42 7.91 -8.58
C GLY A 208 -15.22 6.52 -9.17
N THR A 209 -14.91 6.46 -10.47
CA THR A 209 -14.73 5.21 -11.21
C THR A 209 -13.29 4.99 -11.68
N TYR A 210 -12.94 3.74 -12.06
CA TYR A 210 -11.65 3.42 -12.67
C TYR A 210 -11.37 4.27 -13.92
N ASN A 211 -12.39 4.49 -14.76
CA ASN A 211 -12.23 5.32 -15.96
C ASN A 211 -11.99 6.79 -15.63
N GLU A 212 -12.76 7.38 -14.70
CA GLU A 212 -12.56 8.76 -14.26
C GLU A 212 -11.19 8.97 -13.65
N PHE A 213 -10.73 8.00 -12.83
CA PHE A 213 -9.38 8.05 -12.26
C PHE A 213 -8.31 8.00 -13.36
N ARG A 214 -8.45 7.09 -14.30
CA ARG A 214 -7.56 6.94 -15.46
C ARG A 214 -7.46 8.21 -16.29
N GLU A 215 -8.59 8.86 -16.54
CA GLU A 215 -8.67 10.04 -17.42
C GLU A 215 -8.24 11.33 -16.73
N ASN A 216 -8.55 11.48 -15.43
CA ASN A 216 -8.41 12.76 -14.74
C ASN A 216 -7.30 12.79 -13.68
N VAL A 217 -7.00 11.67 -13.03
CA VAL A 217 -6.02 11.60 -11.92
C VAL A 217 -4.67 11.06 -12.38
N LEU A 218 -4.66 9.98 -13.15
CA LEU A 218 -3.42 9.37 -13.64
C LEU A 218 -2.50 10.38 -14.37
N PRO A 219 -2.99 11.24 -15.27
CA PRO A 219 -2.14 12.26 -15.92
C PRO A 219 -1.54 13.27 -14.93
N ARG A 220 -2.23 13.59 -13.81
CA ARG A 220 -1.73 14.47 -12.75
C ARG A 220 -0.56 13.83 -12.01
N ILE A 221 -0.69 12.54 -11.66
CA ILE A 221 0.37 11.76 -11.00
C ILE A 221 1.63 11.72 -11.85
N VAL A 222 1.48 11.45 -13.16
CA VAL A 222 2.58 11.46 -14.13
C VAL A 222 3.24 12.84 -14.22
N ALA A 223 2.44 13.91 -14.32
CA ALA A 223 2.95 15.28 -14.40
C ALA A 223 3.69 15.71 -13.12
N ALA A 224 3.23 15.25 -11.95
CA ALA A 224 3.91 15.45 -10.67
C ALA A 224 5.23 14.69 -10.56
N GLY A 225 5.44 13.63 -11.38
CA GLY A 225 6.71 12.92 -11.47
C GLY A 225 6.79 11.64 -10.64
N TYR A 226 5.73 11.21 -9.98
CA TYR A 226 5.70 9.91 -9.28
C TYR A 226 5.86 8.75 -10.26
N ASN A 227 6.39 7.62 -9.81
CA ASN A 227 6.65 6.43 -10.64
C ASN A 227 5.92 5.17 -10.16
N CYS A 228 5.15 5.27 -9.10
CA CYS A 228 4.34 4.18 -8.58
C CYS A 228 3.01 4.72 -8.04
N ILE A 229 1.92 4.02 -8.32
CA ILE A 229 0.61 4.22 -7.70
C ILE A 229 0.37 3.09 -6.71
N GLN A 230 -0.02 3.43 -5.48
CA GLN A 230 -0.55 2.49 -4.50
C GLN A 230 -2.06 2.67 -4.43
N LEU A 231 -2.82 1.70 -4.96
CA LEU A 231 -4.27 1.68 -4.83
C LEU A 231 -4.65 1.16 -3.44
N MET A 232 -5.31 1.99 -2.63
CA MET A 232 -5.95 1.55 -1.40
C MET A 232 -6.91 0.41 -1.69
N ALA A 233 -7.20 -0.45 -0.69
CA ALA A 233 -7.92 -1.70 -0.83
C ALA A 233 -9.11 -1.64 -1.80
N ILE A 234 -9.00 -2.34 -2.93
CA ILE A 234 -9.99 -2.38 -4.01
C ILE A 234 -10.74 -3.71 -4.12
N GLN A 235 -10.41 -4.68 -3.26
CA GLN A 235 -11.16 -5.93 -3.15
C GLN A 235 -12.60 -5.61 -2.74
N GLU A 236 -13.57 -6.43 -3.17
CA GLU A 236 -14.98 -6.12 -2.87
C GLU A 236 -15.27 -6.17 -1.38
N HIS A 237 -16.01 -5.19 -0.91
CA HIS A 237 -16.33 -4.97 0.49
C HIS A 237 -17.77 -4.47 0.65
N PRO A 238 -18.50 -4.87 1.70
CA PRO A 238 -19.92 -4.52 1.83
C PRO A 238 -20.14 -3.05 2.22
N TYR A 239 -19.23 -2.45 2.97
CA TYR A 239 -19.36 -1.11 3.50
C TYR A 239 -18.31 -0.15 2.93
N TYR A 240 -18.74 0.84 2.17
CA TYR A 240 -17.87 1.84 1.55
C TYR A 240 -17.04 2.62 2.57
N GLY A 241 -17.59 2.90 3.75
CA GLY A 241 -16.90 3.59 4.85
C GLY A 241 -15.77 2.78 5.51
N SER A 242 -15.57 1.52 5.13
CA SER A 242 -14.39 0.74 5.52
C SER A 242 -13.14 1.07 4.69
N PHE A 243 -13.23 1.99 3.74
CA PHE A 243 -12.15 2.35 2.80
C PHE A 243 -11.66 1.17 1.92
N GLY A 244 -12.39 0.05 1.91
CA GLY A 244 -12.01 -1.20 1.29
C GLY A 244 -11.32 -2.20 2.22
N TYR A 245 -11.04 -1.84 3.47
CA TYR A 245 -10.28 -2.71 4.39
C TYR A 245 -11.14 -3.79 5.08
N HIS A 246 -12.47 -3.77 4.96
CA HIS A 246 -13.35 -4.87 5.39
C HIS A 246 -13.74 -5.77 4.21
N VAL A 247 -12.78 -6.53 3.70
CA VAL A 247 -12.94 -7.36 2.50
C VAL A 247 -13.93 -8.49 2.74
N SER A 248 -14.86 -8.67 1.78
CA SER A 248 -15.80 -9.80 1.73
C SER A 248 -15.48 -10.78 0.60
N SER A 249 -15.04 -10.28 -0.56
CA SER A 249 -14.75 -11.12 -1.73
C SER A 249 -13.35 -10.83 -2.26
N PHE A 250 -12.42 -11.74 -1.97
CA PHE A 250 -10.98 -11.54 -2.14
C PHE A 250 -10.54 -11.53 -3.62
N PHE A 251 -11.27 -12.21 -4.51
CA PHE A 251 -10.93 -12.32 -5.93
C PHE A 251 -11.73 -11.36 -6.83
N ALA A 252 -12.62 -10.55 -6.26
CA ALA A 252 -13.42 -9.60 -7.00
C ALA A 252 -12.92 -8.17 -6.77
N PRO A 253 -12.60 -7.39 -7.83
CA PRO A 253 -12.45 -5.95 -7.70
C PRO A 253 -13.80 -5.31 -7.37
N SER A 254 -13.80 -4.28 -6.52
CA SER A 254 -15.04 -3.64 -6.08
C SER A 254 -15.85 -3.11 -7.27
N SER A 255 -17.09 -3.52 -7.32
CA SER A 255 -18.03 -3.16 -8.37
C SER A 255 -18.43 -1.69 -8.33
N ARG A 256 -18.26 -1.03 -7.19
CA ARG A 256 -18.50 0.41 -7.02
C ARG A 256 -17.66 1.28 -7.93
N PHE A 257 -16.46 0.83 -8.29
CA PHE A 257 -15.53 1.60 -9.12
C PHE A 257 -15.62 1.26 -10.60
N GLY A 258 -16.33 0.19 -10.97
CA GLY A 258 -16.48 -0.23 -12.36
C GLY A 258 -16.32 -1.73 -12.59
N THR A 259 -15.86 -2.08 -13.78
CA THR A 259 -15.68 -3.46 -14.23
C THR A 259 -14.22 -3.92 -14.09
N PRO A 260 -13.96 -5.25 -14.05
CA PRO A 260 -12.61 -5.80 -14.11
C PRO A 260 -11.79 -5.30 -15.32
N GLU A 261 -12.43 -5.17 -16.49
CA GLU A 261 -11.77 -4.68 -17.70
C GLU A 261 -11.38 -3.21 -17.62
N GLU A 262 -12.15 -2.38 -16.89
CA GLU A 262 -11.80 -0.98 -16.64
C GLU A 262 -10.60 -0.85 -15.71
N LEU A 263 -10.51 -1.70 -14.68
CA LEU A 263 -9.33 -1.78 -13.81
C LEU A 263 -8.09 -2.23 -14.59
N LYS A 264 -8.21 -3.28 -15.43
CA LYS A 264 -7.12 -3.72 -16.31
C LYS A 264 -6.65 -2.61 -17.23
N ARG A 265 -7.57 -1.83 -17.79
CA ARG A 265 -7.27 -0.68 -18.65
C ARG A 265 -6.52 0.41 -17.89
N LEU A 266 -6.93 0.71 -16.66
CA LEU A 266 -6.23 1.68 -15.81
C LEU A 266 -4.77 1.26 -15.58
N ILE A 267 -4.54 0.00 -15.21
CA ILE A 267 -3.20 -0.52 -14.93
C ILE A 267 -2.34 -0.52 -16.20
N ASP A 268 -2.87 -0.99 -17.32
CA ASP A 268 -2.14 -1.03 -18.60
C ASP A 268 -1.78 0.36 -19.12
N GLU A 269 -2.65 1.36 -18.90
CA GLU A 269 -2.36 2.75 -19.26
C GLU A 269 -1.32 3.37 -18.32
N ALA A 270 -1.35 3.06 -17.03
CA ALA A 270 -0.31 3.44 -16.09
C ALA A 270 1.06 2.87 -16.53
N HIS A 271 1.12 1.60 -16.91
CA HIS A 271 2.31 0.96 -17.47
C HIS A 271 2.80 1.66 -18.74
N THR A 272 1.89 2.04 -19.66
CA THR A 272 2.23 2.83 -20.86
C THR A 272 2.93 4.14 -20.51
N MET A 273 2.56 4.75 -19.39
CA MET A 273 3.14 6.00 -18.88
C MET A 273 4.37 5.80 -17.99
N GLY A 274 4.83 4.55 -17.82
CA GLY A 274 6.00 4.20 -17.01
C GLY A 274 5.72 4.20 -15.49
N ILE A 275 4.46 4.06 -15.07
CA ILE A 275 4.01 4.04 -13.68
C ILE A 275 3.72 2.62 -13.25
N ALA A 276 4.38 2.16 -12.19
CA ALA A 276 4.04 0.91 -11.51
C ALA A 276 2.71 1.04 -10.75
N VAL A 277 1.97 -0.06 -10.63
CA VAL A 277 0.72 -0.08 -9.86
C VAL A 277 0.78 -1.19 -8.83
N ILE A 278 0.80 -0.85 -7.55
CA ILE A 278 0.71 -1.79 -6.43
C ILE A 278 -0.65 -1.65 -5.75
N MET A 279 -1.06 -2.70 -5.05
CA MET A 279 -2.36 -2.79 -4.40
C MET A 279 -2.19 -2.98 -2.89
N ASP A 280 -3.02 -2.31 -2.10
CA ASP A 280 -3.22 -2.66 -0.69
C ASP A 280 -3.93 -4.00 -0.63
N ILE A 281 -3.27 -5.03 -0.10
CA ILE A 281 -3.82 -6.36 0.06
C ILE A 281 -4.13 -6.63 1.53
N VAL A 282 -5.40 -6.94 1.82
CA VAL A 282 -5.87 -7.16 3.19
C VAL A 282 -5.91 -8.65 3.48
N HIS A 283 -4.82 -9.19 4.01
CA HIS A 283 -4.72 -10.58 4.45
C HIS A 283 -4.59 -10.71 5.98
N SER A 284 -4.61 -9.59 6.69
CA SER A 284 -4.61 -9.54 8.15
C SER A 284 -5.95 -9.95 8.75
N HIS A 285 -7.05 -9.70 8.06
CA HIS A 285 -8.41 -9.96 8.53
C HIS A 285 -9.43 -10.01 7.39
N ALA A 286 -10.68 -10.35 7.71
CA ALA A 286 -11.83 -10.28 6.82
C ALA A 286 -13.04 -9.72 7.56
N VAL A 287 -14.03 -9.23 6.80
CA VAL A 287 -15.31 -8.82 7.37
C VAL A 287 -16.02 -9.99 8.05
N LYS A 288 -16.79 -9.69 9.10
CA LYS A 288 -17.55 -10.71 9.86
C LYS A 288 -18.88 -11.12 9.23
N ASN A 289 -19.26 -10.54 8.09
CA ASN A 289 -20.52 -10.82 7.40
C ASN A 289 -20.60 -12.29 6.97
N GLU A 290 -21.74 -12.92 7.23
CA GLU A 290 -21.98 -14.33 6.92
C GLU A 290 -22.45 -14.55 5.48
N ASN A 291 -23.31 -13.64 4.97
CA ASN A 291 -23.91 -13.79 3.64
C ASN A 291 -22.97 -13.30 2.52
N GLU A 292 -22.27 -12.19 2.74
CA GLU A 292 -21.38 -11.57 1.77
C GLU A 292 -19.93 -12.06 1.91
N GLY A 293 -19.54 -12.52 3.10
CA GLY A 293 -18.16 -12.88 3.44
C GLY A 293 -17.96 -14.35 3.74
N LEU A 294 -16.79 -14.66 4.29
CA LEU A 294 -16.35 -16.02 4.58
C LEU A 294 -16.71 -16.52 6.00
N ALA A 295 -17.38 -15.70 6.82
CA ALA A 295 -17.52 -15.93 8.26
C ALA A 295 -18.18 -17.25 8.64
N LEU A 296 -19.11 -17.72 7.82
CA LEU A 296 -19.86 -18.97 8.06
C LEU A 296 -20.21 -19.65 6.72
N LEU A 297 -19.23 -19.83 5.84
CA LEU A 297 -19.50 -20.28 4.47
C LEU A 297 -20.27 -21.62 4.41
N ALA A 298 -19.86 -22.61 5.21
CA ALA A 298 -20.49 -23.92 5.27
C ALA A 298 -20.84 -24.34 6.72
N GLY A 299 -21.30 -23.40 7.53
CA GLY A 299 -21.73 -23.65 8.90
C GLY A 299 -20.62 -23.85 9.92
N ASP A 300 -19.36 -23.67 9.56
CA ASP A 300 -18.21 -23.72 10.44
C ASP A 300 -17.53 -22.37 10.51
N GLU A 301 -17.57 -21.76 11.70
CA GLU A 301 -16.95 -20.48 11.99
C GLU A 301 -15.43 -20.50 11.84
N SER A 302 -14.83 -21.68 11.91
CA SER A 302 -13.37 -21.86 11.85
C SER A 302 -12.88 -22.31 10.47
N GLN A 303 -13.73 -22.37 9.45
CA GLN A 303 -13.30 -22.84 8.11
C GLN A 303 -12.08 -22.06 7.61
N TYR A 304 -12.14 -20.73 7.62
CA TYR A 304 -11.03 -19.86 7.21
C TYR A 304 -10.30 -19.20 8.40
N PHE A 305 -10.94 -19.14 9.56
CA PHE A 305 -10.52 -18.27 10.65
C PHE A 305 -10.02 -19.07 11.87
N CYS A 306 -9.31 -18.39 12.74
CA CYS A 306 -8.89 -18.92 14.02
C CYS A 306 -10.09 -19.36 14.87
N GLN A 307 -9.83 -20.21 15.88
CA GLN A 307 -10.85 -20.66 16.84
C GLN A 307 -10.79 -19.85 18.13
N GLY A 308 -11.91 -19.82 18.84
CA GLY A 308 -12.01 -19.18 20.16
C GLY A 308 -11.78 -17.67 20.11
N GLU A 309 -11.08 -17.15 21.10
CA GLU A 309 -10.83 -15.71 21.25
C GLU A 309 -9.97 -15.12 20.11
N ARG A 310 -9.07 -15.93 19.52
CA ARG A 310 -8.23 -15.52 18.40
C ARG A 310 -9.01 -15.27 17.10
N ARG A 311 -10.26 -15.69 17.01
CA ARG A 311 -11.08 -15.54 15.81
C ARG A 311 -11.41 -14.07 15.51
N ARG A 312 -11.63 -13.25 16.55
CA ARG A 312 -12.06 -11.86 16.39
C ARG A 312 -10.93 -10.90 16.67
N HIS A 313 -10.74 -9.96 15.76
CA HIS A 313 -9.84 -8.84 16.01
C HIS A 313 -10.46 -7.88 17.05
N PRO A 314 -9.78 -7.60 18.17
CA PRO A 314 -10.38 -6.88 19.29
C PRO A 314 -10.68 -5.40 18.99
N ALA A 315 -10.01 -4.79 17.98
CA ALA A 315 -10.15 -3.37 17.66
C ALA A 315 -10.87 -3.11 16.31
N TRP A 316 -10.86 -4.06 15.37
CA TRP A 316 -11.31 -3.80 13.98
C TRP A 316 -12.67 -4.40 13.63
N ASP A 317 -13.39 -5.01 14.59
CA ASP A 317 -14.67 -5.67 14.35
C ASP A 317 -14.66 -6.65 13.15
N SER A 318 -13.60 -7.43 13.04
CA SER A 318 -13.28 -8.31 11.92
C SER A 318 -12.83 -9.70 12.38
N LEU A 319 -12.58 -10.62 11.45
CA LEU A 319 -12.17 -12.00 11.72
C LEU A 319 -10.74 -12.23 11.27
N CYS A 320 -9.94 -12.94 12.09
CA CYS A 320 -8.54 -13.23 11.85
C CYS A 320 -8.36 -14.61 11.19
N PHE A 321 -7.63 -14.67 10.08
CA PHE A 321 -7.32 -15.90 9.38
C PHE A 321 -6.49 -16.87 10.20
N ASP A 322 -6.69 -18.17 9.97
CA ASP A 322 -5.86 -19.25 10.54
C ASP A 322 -4.74 -19.62 9.55
N TYR A 323 -3.60 -18.95 9.68
CA TYR A 323 -2.43 -19.18 8.81
C TYR A 323 -1.76 -20.55 8.99
N GLY A 324 -2.15 -21.32 10.01
CA GLY A 324 -1.71 -22.71 10.21
C GLY A 324 -2.45 -23.71 9.33
N LYS A 325 -3.59 -23.33 8.71
CA LYS A 325 -4.35 -24.21 7.81
C LYS A 325 -3.84 -24.13 6.39
N LYS A 326 -3.51 -25.29 5.83
CA LYS A 326 -3.02 -25.40 4.44
C LYS A 326 -3.98 -24.79 3.41
N GLU A 327 -5.28 -25.01 3.59
CA GLU A 327 -6.34 -24.53 2.69
C GLU A 327 -6.47 -23.00 2.77
N VAL A 328 -6.28 -22.41 3.94
CA VAL A 328 -6.27 -20.95 4.12
C VAL A 328 -5.01 -20.34 3.48
N VAL A 329 -3.85 -20.94 3.70
CA VAL A 329 -2.61 -20.53 3.04
C VAL A 329 -2.74 -20.66 1.51
N HIS A 330 -3.36 -21.74 1.02
CA HIS A 330 -3.65 -21.91 -0.40
C HIS A 330 -4.55 -20.80 -0.96
N PHE A 331 -5.62 -20.46 -0.24
CA PHE A 331 -6.53 -19.37 -0.61
C PHE A 331 -5.82 -18.03 -0.71
N LEU A 332 -5.06 -17.65 0.34
CA LEU A 332 -4.38 -16.37 0.41
C LEU A 332 -3.21 -16.26 -0.57
N LEU A 333 -2.41 -17.31 -0.75
CA LEU A 333 -1.34 -17.33 -1.77
C LEU A 333 -1.91 -17.29 -3.19
N SER A 334 -3.01 -18.01 -3.45
CA SER A 334 -3.70 -17.94 -4.74
C SER A 334 -4.26 -16.54 -5.02
N ASN A 335 -4.66 -15.82 -3.96
CA ASN A 335 -5.11 -14.45 -4.07
C ASN A 335 -3.97 -13.49 -4.47
N CYS A 336 -2.79 -13.61 -3.85
CA CYS A 336 -1.61 -12.86 -4.29
C CYS A 336 -1.30 -13.13 -5.78
N LYS A 337 -1.25 -14.40 -6.16
CA LYS A 337 -0.94 -14.76 -7.55
C LYS A 337 -1.98 -14.23 -8.54
N TYR A 338 -3.27 -14.33 -8.19
CA TYR A 338 -4.38 -13.84 -9.01
C TYR A 338 -4.22 -12.35 -9.37
N TRP A 339 -3.94 -11.49 -8.41
CA TRP A 339 -3.78 -10.07 -8.66
C TRP A 339 -2.54 -9.76 -9.49
N LEU A 340 -1.46 -10.52 -9.33
CA LEU A 340 -0.25 -10.36 -10.14
C LEU A 340 -0.44 -10.85 -11.58
N GLU A 341 -1.10 -12.02 -11.80
CA GLU A 341 -1.24 -12.61 -13.14
C GLU A 341 -2.45 -12.09 -13.92
N GLU A 342 -3.60 -11.92 -13.26
CA GLU A 342 -4.85 -11.56 -13.95
C GLU A 342 -4.95 -10.03 -14.16
N PHE A 343 -4.46 -9.24 -13.19
CA PHE A 343 -4.53 -7.78 -13.25
C PHE A 343 -3.18 -7.11 -13.50
N HIS A 344 -2.10 -7.86 -13.58
CA HIS A 344 -0.75 -7.34 -13.79
C HIS A 344 -0.32 -6.27 -12.78
N PHE A 345 -0.77 -6.37 -11.52
CA PHE A 345 -0.21 -5.54 -10.47
C PHE A 345 1.30 -5.76 -10.35
N ASP A 346 2.02 -4.71 -9.99
CA ASP A 346 3.47 -4.77 -9.81
C ASP A 346 3.88 -5.16 -8.38
N GLY A 347 2.93 -5.44 -7.53
CA GLY A 347 3.18 -5.85 -6.15
C GLY A 347 2.10 -5.40 -5.18
N PHE A 348 2.45 -5.40 -3.89
CA PHE A 348 1.51 -5.20 -2.80
C PHE A 348 2.08 -4.34 -1.67
N ARG A 349 1.22 -3.56 -1.03
CA ARG A 349 1.37 -3.16 0.35
C ARG A 349 0.49 -4.08 1.19
N PHE A 350 1.07 -4.85 2.10
CA PHE A 350 0.35 -5.72 3.02
C PHE A 350 -0.16 -4.89 4.19
N ASP A 351 -1.48 -4.86 4.33
CA ASP A 351 -2.19 -4.15 5.38
C ASP A 351 -2.10 -4.88 6.72
N GLY A 352 -1.87 -4.12 7.81
CA GLY A 352 -1.95 -4.62 9.16
C GLY A 352 -0.95 -5.73 9.51
N VAL A 353 0.26 -5.71 8.97
CA VAL A 353 1.26 -6.76 9.21
C VAL A 353 1.59 -6.90 10.70
N THR A 354 1.66 -5.80 11.47
CA THR A 354 1.84 -5.88 12.94
C THR A 354 0.75 -6.74 13.58
N SER A 355 -0.50 -6.57 13.15
CA SER A 355 -1.62 -7.37 13.65
C SER A 355 -1.49 -8.86 13.34
N MET A 356 -0.84 -9.22 12.23
CA MET A 356 -0.58 -10.61 11.86
C MET A 356 0.54 -11.22 12.70
N LEU A 357 1.60 -10.44 12.96
CA LEU A 357 2.82 -10.93 13.61
C LEU A 357 2.66 -11.29 15.09
N TYR A 358 1.66 -10.71 15.79
CA TYR A 358 1.52 -10.86 17.24
C TYR A 358 0.13 -11.33 17.64
N TYR A 359 0.06 -12.23 18.61
CA TYR A 359 -1.23 -12.68 19.18
C TYR A 359 -2.03 -11.57 19.85
N SER A 360 -1.35 -10.52 20.32
CA SER A 360 -1.96 -9.30 20.86
C SER A 360 -2.39 -8.31 19.78
N HIS A 361 -2.10 -8.60 18.49
CA HIS A 361 -2.26 -7.67 17.37
C HIS A 361 -1.45 -6.38 17.50
N GLY A 362 -0.42 -6.36 18.36
CA GLY A 362 0.36 -5.17 18.71
C GLY A 362 -0.38 -4.16 19.59
N LEU A 363 -1.60 -4.48 20.03
CA LEU A 363 -2.42 -3.57 20.83
C LEU A 363 -1.93 -3.49 22.26
N GLY A 364 -1.67 -2.24 22.73
CA GLY A 364 -1.23 -1.99 24.10
C GLY A 364 0.18 -2.49 24.41
N GLU A 365 0.95 -2.90 23.42
CA GLU A 365 2.35 -3.30 23.56
C GLU A 365 3.31 -2.17 23.19
N SER A 366 4.47 -2.17 23.85
CA SER A 366 5.58 -1.29 23.53
C SER A 366 6.77 -2.16 23.15
N PHE A 367 7.32 -1.92 21.97
CA PHE A 367 8.48 -2.66 21.44
C PHE A 367 9.75 -1.87 21.73
N VAL A 368 10.31 -2.05 22.92
CA VAL A 368 11.45 -1.26 23.43
C VAL A 368 12.75 -2.06 23.56
N SER A 369 12.65 -3.39 23.43
CA SER A 369 13.79 -4.29 23.49
C SER A 369 13.69 -5.42 22.46
N TYR A 370 14.84 -6.04 22.15
CA TYR A 370 14.85 -7.20 21.25
C TYR A 370 14.08 -8.40 21.81
N ASP A 371 13.94 -8.52 23.16
CA ASP A 371 13.11 -9.57 23.77
C ASP A 371 11.65 -9.52 23.32
N ASP A 372 11.14 -8.33 23.01
CA ASP A 372 9.73 -8.17 22.58
C ASP A 372 9.42 -8.86 21.26
N TYR A 373 10.43 -9.09 20.41
CA TYR A 373 10.30 -9.77 19.12
C TYR A 373 10.48 -11.28 19.19
N PHE A 374 10.94 -11.83 20.36
CA PHE A 374 11.36 -13.22 20.48
C PHE A 374 10.85 -13.90 21.75
N ASN A 375 9.86 -13.31 22.45
CA ASN A 375 9.35 -13.79 23.74
C ASN A 375 8.24 -14.88 23.62
N GLY A 376 7.94 -15.37 22.41
CA GLY A 376 6.94 -16.40 22.16
C GLY A 376 5.50 -15.87 22.02
N ARG A 377 5.29 -14.55 21.93
CA ARG A 377 3.98 -13.93 21.66
C ARG A 377 3.72 -13.72 20.17
N GLN A 378 4.67 -14.08 19.33
CA GLN A 378 4.56 -13.94 17.88
C GLN A 378 3.79 -15.11 17.28
N ASP A 379 2.99 -14.84 16.25
CA ASP A 379 2.30 -15.86 15.45
C ASP A 379 3.28 -16.42 14.40
N GLU A 380 3.87 -17.59 14.72
CA GLU A 380 4.86 -18.22 13.86
C GLU A 380 4.26 -18.73 12.52
N ASP A 381 2.95 -19.01 12.48
CA ASP A 381 2.24 -19.40 11.26
C ASP A 381 2.04 -18.19 10.34
N ALA A 382 1.68 -17.04 10.90
CA ALA A 382 1.60 -15.79 10.16
C ALA A 382 2.97 -15.36 9.60
N ILE A 383 4.04 -15.46 10.40
CA ILE A 383 5.43 -15.20 9.94
C ILE A 383 5.78 -16.11 8.75
N SER A 384 5.46 -17.40 8.85
CA SER A 384 5.71 -18.36 7.76
C SER A 384 4.88 -18.02 6.52
N TYR A 385 3.59 -17.66 6.69
CA TYR A 385 2.72 -17.25 5.59
C TYR A 385 3.25 -16.00 4.87
N LEU A 386 3.60 -14.93 5.59
CA LEU A 386 4.14 -13.71 5.02
C LEU A 386 5.44 -13.96 4.25
N THR A 387 6.32 -14.82 4.79
CA THR A 387 7.54 -15.24 4.09
C THR A 387 7.20 -15.94 2.76
N LEU A 388 6.24 -16.87 2.77
CA LEU A 388 5.80 -17.57 1.55
C LEU A 388 5.12 -16.64 0.56
N ALA A 389 4.36 -15.64 1.02
CA ALA A 389 3.71 -14.64 0.16
C ALA A 389 4.75 -13.79 -0.59
N ASN A 390 5.82 -13.36 0.09
CA ASN A 390 6.93 -12.63 -0.54
C ASN A 390 7.68 -13.52 -1.55
N LEU A 391 8.01 -14.75 -1.17
CA LEU A 391 8.65 -15.72 -2.07
C LEU A 391 7.79 -15.96 -3.32
N LEU A 392 6.47 -16.12 -3.16
CA LEU A 392 5.55 -16.31 -4.26
C LEU A 392 5.49 -15.07 -5.17
N ALA A 393 5.39 -13.87 -4.60
CA ALA A 393 5.32 -12.64 -5.36
C ALA A 393 6.53 -12.50 -6.28
N HIS A 394 7.74 -12.71 -5.75
CA HIS A 394 8.98 -12.65 -6.53
C HIS A 394 9.19 -13.86 -7.48
N GLN A 395 8.57 -15.00 -7.20
CA GLN A 395 8.57 -16.14 -8.12
C GLN A 395 7.67 -15.88 -9.34
N VAL A 396 6.52 -15.23 -9.13
CA VAL A 396 5.57 -14.88 -10.20
C VAL A 396 6.07 -13.69 -11.01
N LYS A 397 6.58 -12.66 -10.33
CA LYS A 397 7.12 -11.44 -10.91
C LYS A 397 8.41 -11.07 -10.18
N SER A 398 9.55 -11.33 -10.81
CA SER A 398 10.88 -11.20 -10.17
C SER A 398 11.21 -9.80 -9.67
N ASP A 399 10.58 -8.79 -10.24
CA ASP A 399 10.67 -7.38 -9.86
C ASP A 399 9.41 -6.86 -9.13
N ALA A 400 8.64 -7.76 -8.52
CA ALA A 400 7.53 -7.39 -7.67
C ALA A 400 7.98 -6.45 -6.54
N ILE A 401 7.07 -5.57 -6.12
CA ILE A 401 7.27 -4.64 -5.01
C ILE A 401 6.44 -5.12 -3.83
N THR A 402 7.08 -5.44 -2.70
CA THR A 402 6.38 -5.84 -1.48
C THR A 402 6.70 -4.89 -0.32
N ILE A 403 5.65 -4.31 0.25
CA ILE A 403 5.74 -3.32 1.33
C ILE A 403 4.97 -3.84 2.53
N ALA A 404 5.56 -3.81 3.72
CA ALA A 404 4.89 -4.15 4.96
C ALA A 404 4.43 -2.90 5.71
N GLU A 405 3.15 -2.82 6.05
CA GLU A 405 2.69 -1.91 7.09
C GLU A 405 2.95 -2.54 8.45
N GLU A 406 4.04 -2.11 9.09
CA GLU A 406 4.51 -2.73 10.32
C GLU A 406 5.17 -1.69 11.24
N VAL A 407 4.61 -1.53 12.44
CA VAL A 407 5.00 -0.49 13.41
C VAL A 407 5.94 -0.99 14.53
N SER A 408 5.99 -2.31 14.77
CA SER A 408 6.76 -2.85 15.89
C SER A 408 8.28 -2.73 15.73
N GLY A 409 8.77 -2.72 14.49
CA GLY A 409 10.21 -2.74 14.20
C GLY A 409 10.83 -4.14 14.23
N MET A 410 10.04 -5.22 14.04
CA MET A 410 10.53 -6.60 14.06
C MET A 410 11.73 -6.79 13.14
N PRO A 411 12.88 -7.28 13.65
CA PRO A 411 14.08 -7.48 12.86
C PRO A 411 13.90 -8.48 11.73
N GLY A 412 14.50 -8.18 10.55
CA GLY A 412 14.49 -9.09 9.40
C GLY A 412 13.19 -9.05 8.59
N LEU A 413 12.24 -8.17 8.89
CA LEU A 413 10.99 -8.07 8.14
C LEU A 413 11.26 -7.74 6.65
N ALA A 414 12.03 -6.69 6.38
CA ALA A 414 12.40 -6.26 5.04
C ALA A 414 13.84 -6.69 4.66
N ALA A 415 14.26 -7.85 5.13
CA ALA A 415 15.48 -8.51 4.70
C ALA A 415 15.14 -9.73 3.83
N SER A 416 16.03 -10.07 2.88
CA SER A 416 15.79 -11.18 1.97
C SER A 416 15.65 -12.52 2.72
N PHE A 417 14.89 -13.44 2.14
CA PHE A 417 14.75 -14.79 2.70
C PHE A 417 16.09 -15.52 2.79
N GLU A 418 16.96 -15.37 1.82
CA GLU A 418 18.30 -15.96 1.79
C GLU A 418 19.20 -15.45 2.92
N ASP A 419 18.96 -14.23 3.39
CA ASP A 419 19.68 -13.64 4.53
C ASP A 419 19.03 -13.96 5.89
N GLY A 420 17.90 -14.67 5.88
CA GLY A 420 17.15 -15.11 7.06
C GLY A 420 16.00 -14.19 7.45
N GLY A 421 15.59 -13.29 6.55
CA GLY A 421 14.45 -12.38 6.71
C GLY A 421 13.14 -12.94 6.17
N MET A 422 12.06 -12.13 6.22
CA MET A 422 10.73 -12.47 5.72
C MET A 422 10.54 -12.13 4.24
N GLY A 423 11.49 -11.39 3.61
CA GLY A 423 11.52 -11.15 2.18
C GLY A 423 10.70 -9.96 1.68
N PHE A 424 10.17 -9.09 2.55
CA PHE A 424 9.64 -7.81 2.09
C PHE A 424 10.74 -6.93 1.48
N ASP A 425 10.40 -6.16 0.46
CA ASP A 425 11.32 -5.18 -0.11
C ASP A 425 11.43 -3.92 0.76
N TYR A 426 10.30 -3.50 1.36
CA TYR A 426 10.22 -2.28 2.15
C TYR A 426 9.36 -2.46 3.39
N ARG A 427 9.68 -1.66 4.42
CA ARG A 427 8.83 -1.40 5.60
C ARG A 427 8.34 0.04 5.57
N MET A 428 7.10 0.32 5.95
CA MET A 428 6.63 1.69 6.16
C MET A 428 7.27 2.30 7.42
N SER A 429 7.80 3.52 7.29
CA SER A 429 8.39 4.28 8.43
C SER A 429 7.29 5.03 9.17
N MET A 430 6.45 4.30 9.92
CA MET A 430 5.28 4.85 10.61
C MET A 430 5.62 5.82 11.74
N ASN A 431 6.86 5.78 12.27
CA ASN A 431 7.37 6.74 13.25
C ASN A 431 7.43 8.18 12.70
N ILE A 432 7.67 8.37 11.40
CA ILE A 432 7.86 9.70 10.79
C ILE A 432 6.57 10.54 10.82
N PRO A 433 5.43 10.08 10.27
CA PRO A 433 4.18 10.84 10.34
C PRO A 433 3.72 11.07 11.78
N ASP A 434 3.86 10.08 12.66
CA ASP A 434 3.50 10.22 14.07
C ASP A 434 4.34 11.30 14.76
N TYR A 435 5.63 11.37 14.45
CA TYR A 435 6.51 12.42 14.99
C TYR A 435 6.12 13.80 14.48
N TRP A 436 5.86 13.97 13.16
CA TRP A 436 5.43 15.25 12.60
C TRP A 436 4.13 15.73 13.23
N ILE A 437 3.12 14.86 13.33
CA ILE A 437 1.85 15.19 13.97
C ILE A 437 2.04 15.58 15.43
N LYS A 438 2.88 14.83 16.16
CA LYS A 438 3.17 15.09 17.57
C LYS A 438 3.76 16.47 17.76
N ILE A 439 4.83 16.84 17.05
CA ILE A 439 5.47 18.14 17.26
C ILE A 439 4.60 19.30 16.78
N ILE A 440 3.81 19.14 15.72
CA ILE A 440 2.86 20.15 15.26
C ILE A 440 1.75 20.39 16.31
N LYS A 441 1.27 19.32 16.96
CA LYS A 441 0.21 19.42 17.99
C LYS A 441 0.72 19.97 19.33
N GLU A 442 1.89 19.53 19.75
CA GLU A 442 2.36 19.71 21.12
C GLU A 442 3.32 20.90 21.28
N GLN A 443 3.96 21.36 20.20
CA GLN A 443 5.02 22.36 20.28
C GLN A 443 4.86 23.43 19.21
N PRO A 444 4.97 24.71 19.60
CA PRO A 444 5.14 25.78 18.61
C PRO A 444 6.48 25.62 17.91
N ASP A 445 6.56 26.05 16.63
CA ASP A 445 7.76 25.84 15.80
C ASP A 445 9.01 26.56 16.32
N GLU A 446 8.87 27.59 17.17
CA GLU A 446 9.97 28.20 17.92
C GLU A 446 10.72 27.24 18.86
N LYS A 447 10.11 26.11 19.18
CA LYS A 447 10.69 25.08 20.07
C LYS A 447 11.12 23.83 19.34
N TRP A 448 10.96 23.77 18.04
CA TRP A 448 11.39 22.60 17.27
C TRP A 448 12.91 22.47 17.32
N LYS A 449 13.38 21.25 17.52
CA LYS A 449 14.80 20.92 17.63
C LYS A 449 15.26 20.19 16.36
N PRO A 450 16.07 20.82 15.52
CA PRO A 450 16.61 20.20 14.31
C PRO A 450 17.34 18.87 14.56
N SER A 451 18.06 18.74 15.68
CA SER A 451 18.71 17.49 16.08
C SER A 451 17.71 16.34 16.23
N SER A 452 16.56 16.59 16.90
CA SER A 452 15.53 15.60 17.11
C SER A 452 14.79 15.26 15.81
N ILE A 453 14.53 16.26 14.98
CA ILE A 453 13.93 16.07 13.65
C ILE A 453 14.81 15.15 12.80
N PHE A 454 16.09 15.48 12.68
CA PHE A 454 17.04 14.71 11.88
C PHE A 454 17.21 13.28 12.40
N TRP A 455 17.30 13.13 13.72
CA TRP A 455 17.39 11.82 14.36
C TRP A 455 16.17 10.95 14.00
N GLU A 456 14.95 11.47 14.15
CA GLU A 456 13.73 10.72 13.91
C GLU A 456 13.56 10.34 12.43
N LEU A 457 13.86 11.26 11.52
CA LEU A 457 13.83 11.01 10.08
C LEU A 457 14.82 9.94 9.62
N CYS A 458 15.93 9.78 10.37
CA CYS A 458 16.98 8.79 10.10
C CYS A 458 16.90 7.55 11.00
N ASN A 459 15.94 7.50 11.96
CA ASN A 459 15.78 6.39 12.90
C ASN A 459 15.11 5.19 12.23
N ARG A 460 15.93 4.28 11.74
CA ARG A 460 15.52 3.07 11.03
C ARG A 460 16.58 1.99 11.11
N ARG A 461 16.21 0.75 10.83
CA ARG A 461 17.18 -0.35 10.71
C ARG A 461 18.08 -0.11 9.48
N LYS A 462 19.38 -0.37 9.66
CA LYS A 462 20.38 -0.12 8.60
C LYS A 462 20.33 -1.16 7.47
N ASP A 463 19.78 -2.32 7.75
CA ASP A 463 19.73 -3.50 6.89
C ASP A 463 18.40 -3.62 6.12
N GLU A 464 17.50 -2.66 6.28
CA GLU A 464 16.18 -2.65 5.63
C GLU A 464 15.95 -1.36 4.82
N LEU A 465 15.23 -1.49 3.70
CA LEU A 465 14.70 -0.35 2.98
C LEU A 465 13.34 0.07 3.55
N THR A 466 13.06 1.37 3.48
CA THR A 466 11.85 1.92 4.06
C THR A 466 11.10 2.83 3.10
N VAL A 467 9.78 2.93 3.32
CA VAL A 467 8.92 3.94 2.72
C VAL A 467 8.74 5.08 3.73
N SER A 468 9.33 6.23 3.46
CA SER A 468 9.19 7.43 4.30
C SER A 468 8.05 8.30 3.79
N TYR A 469 7.27 8.90 4.68
CA TYR A 469 6.14 9.76 4.34
C TYR A 469 5.82 10.73 5.48
N CYS A 470 5.20 11.87 5.14
CA CYS A 470 4.75 12.84 6.14
C CYS A 470 3.39 12.47 6.71
N GLU A 471 2.50 12.03 5.85
CA GLU A 471 1.15 11.57 6.16
C GLU A 471 0.65 10.64 5.03
N SER A 472 -0.11 9.63 5.39
CA SER A 472 -0.87 8.75 4.50
C SER A 472 -2.37 9.03 4.66
N HIS A 473 -3.23 8.14 4.19
CA HIS A 473 -4.67 8.22 4.46
C HIS A 473 -4.99 8.14 5.96
N ASP A 474 -4.21 7.41 6.76
CA ASP A 474 -4.46 7.15 8.17
C ASP A 474 -4.44 8.40 9.04
N GLN A 475 -3.49 9.32 8.79
CA GLN A 475 -3.29 10.49 9.64
C GLN A 475 -4.41 11.53 9.55
N ALA A 476 -5.21 11.49 8.47
CA ALA A 476 -6.30 12.42 8.23
C ALA A 476 -7.69 11.79 8.36
N LEU A 477 -7.79 10.57 8.92
CA LEU A 477 -9.07 9.89 9.14
C LEU A 477 -9.94 10.60 10.19
N VAL A 478 -11.19 10.20 10.25
CA VAL A 478 -12.25 10.77 11.07
C VAL A 478 -11.78 11.21 12.47
N GLY A 479 -11.95 12.50 12.77
CA GLY A 479 -11.57 13.11 14.04
C GLY A 479 -10.14 13.65 14.07
N ASP A 480 -9.36 13.44 13.01
CA ASP A 480 -8.04 14.02 12.84
C ASP A 480 -7.98 14.96 11.60
N LYS A 481 -6.82 15.55 11.29
CA LYS A 481 -6.67 16.60 10.27
C LYS A 481 -5.43 16.34 9.43
N THR A 482 -5.45 16.76 8.16
CA THR A 482 -4.24 16.84 7.34
C THR A 482 -3.19 17.75 7.97
N ILE A 483 -1.91 17.53 7.67
CA ILE A 483 -0.81 18.36 8.19
C ILE A 483 -1.03 19.85 7.88
N ILE A 484 -1.39 20.17 6.65
CA ILE A 484 -1.62 21.59 6.29
C ILE A 484 -2.79 22.19 7.09
N PHE A 485 -3.87 21.43 7.29
CA PHE A 485 -5.01 21.93 8.05
C PHE A 485 -4.70 22.04 9.55
N ARG A 486 -3.78 21.24 10.09
CA ARG A 486 -3.24 21.42 11.43
C ARG A 486 -2.40 22.69 11.58
N LEU A 487 -1.67 23.06 10.53
CA LEU A 487 -0.81 24.25 10.53
C LEU A 487 -1.59 25.53 10.35
N VAL A 488 -2.70 25.52 9.58
CA VAL A 488 -3.43 26.72 9.13
C VAL A 488 -4.83 26.82 9.73
N ASP A 489 -5.50 25.68 9.97
CA ASP A 489 -6.87 25.55 10.48
C ASP A 489 -7.89 26.36 9.63
N SER A 490 -8.86 27.00 10.27
CA SER A 490 -9.95 27.75 9.60
C SER A 490 -9.51 28.90 8.71
N ASP A 491 -8.27 29.39 8.87
CA ASP A 491 -7.71 30.44 7.99
C ASP A 491 -7.57 29.97 6.54
N MET A 492 -7.56 28.66 6.27
CA MET A 492 -7.64 28.12 4.91
C MET A 492 -8.91 28.53 4.17
N TYR A 493 -10.01 28.78 4.85
CA TYR A 493 -11.27 29.17 4.21
C TYR A 493 -11.33 30.65 3.86
N TRP A 494 -10.56 31.49 4.57
CA TRP A 494 -10.66 32.92 4.49
C TRP A 494 -9.44 33.62 3.88
N HIS A 495 -8.25 33.02 4.07
CA HIS A 495 -6.97 33.64 3.75
C HIS A 495 -6.05 32.79 2.85
N PHE A 496 -6.59 31.79 2.15
CA PHE A 496 -5.81 30.92 1.26
C PHE A 496 -5.84 31.38 -0.21
N ARG A 497 -6.15 32.65 -0.43
CA ARG A 497 -6.12 33.31 -1.74
C ARG A 497 -4.81 34.09 -1.92
N ILE A 498 -4.22 34.01 -3.11
CA ILE A 498 -2.97 34.72 -3.45
C ILE A 498 -3.20 36.26 -3.29
N GLY A 499 -2.37 36.88 -2.45
CA GLY A 499 -2.45 38.29 -2.10
C GLY A 499 -3.32 38.61 -0.87
N ASP A 500 -3.95 37.60 -0.25
CA ASP A 500 -4.78 37.77 0.97
C ASP A 500 -4.31 36.90 2.14
N GLN A 501 -3.07 36.38 2.08
CA GLN A 501 -2.52 35.52 3.13
C GLN A 501 -2.24 36.34 4.40
N ASN A 502 -2.63 35.75 5.54
CA ASN A 502 -2.17 36.20 6.85
C ASN A 502 -0.91 35.45 7.30
N ASP A 503 -0.36 35.83 8.46
CA ASP A 503 0.86 35.19 9.02
C ASP A 503 0.68 33.69 9.29
N THR A 504 -0.51 33.25 9.69
CA THR A 504 -0.81 31.83 9.93
C THR A 504 -0.70 31.01 8.64
N VAL A 505 -1.28 31.52 7.56
CA VAL A 505 -1.25 30.88 6.24
C VAL A 505 0.18 30.85 5.71
N ASN A 506 0.91 31.96 5.76
CA ASN A 506 2.31 32.04 5.30
C ASN A 506 3.21 31.08 6.08
N ARG A 507 3.05 31.05 7.41
CA ARG A 507 3.74 30.07 8.28
C ARG A 507 3.40 28.63 7.88
N GLY A 508 2.11 28.31 7.70
CA GLY A 508 1.66 26.96 7.37
C GLY A 508 2.22 26.48 6.03
N ILE A 509 2.18 27.33 5.00
CA ILE A 509 2.75 27.03 3.67
C ILE A 509 4.26 26.78 3.75
N ALA A 510 5.00 27.64 4.47
CA ALA A 510 6.44 27.48 4.64
C ALA A 510 6.80 26.17 5.34
N LEU A 511 6.16 25.88 6.48
CA LEU A 511 6.41 24.65 7.24
C LEU A 511 5.99 23.39 6.48
N HIS A 512 4.86 23.41 5.77
CA HIS A 512 4.40 22.26 4.96
C HIS A 512 5.46 21.87 3.91
N LYS A 513 6.01 22.85 3.18
CA LYS A 513 7.11 22.63 2.22
C LYS A 513 8.34 22.04 2.90
N MET A 514 8.76 22.61 4.04
CA MET A 514 9.96 22.16 4.77
C MET A 514 9.79 20.74 5.32
N ILE A 515 8.63 20.40 5.88
CA ILE A 515 8.30 19.05 6.39
C ILE A 515 8.43 18.02 5.26
N ARG A 516 7.82 18.29 4.10
CA ARG A 516 7.85 17.39 2.95
C ARG A 516 9.27 17.22 2.40
N LEU A 517 10.00 18.32 2.25
CA LEU A 517 11.39 18.28 1.77
C LEU A 517 12.31 17.55 2.75
N ALA A 518 12.19 17.79 4.05
CA ALA A 518 12.99 17.08 5.06
C ALA A 518 12.74 15.58 5.04
N THR A 519 11.47 15.16 4.91
CA THR A 519 11.10 13.75 4.82
C THR A 519 11.63 13.11 3.53
N LEU A 520 11.43 13.75 2.37
CA LEU A 520 11.90 13.24 1.08
C LEU A 520 13.43 13.16 1.03
N SER A 521 14.14 14.19 1.52
CA SER A 521 15.60 14.24 1.47
C SER A 521 16.29 13.17 2.31
N THR A 522 15.59 12.60 3.29
CA THR A 522 16.10 11.58 4.21
C THR A 522 15.59 10.16 3.90
N ILE A 523 14.93 9.89 2.78
CA ILE A 523 14.43 8.55 2.43
C ILE A 523 15.51 7.48 2.37
N ASN A 524 15.13 6.23 2.60
CA ASN A 524 15.98 5.06 2.39
C ASN A 524 15.25 4.01 1.52
N GLY A 525 15.12 4.31 0.22
CA GLY A 525 14.48 3.44 -0.75
C GLY A 525 13.23 4.02 -1.39
N ALA A 526 12.25 4.48 -0.60
CA ALA A 526 10.99 4.97 -1.12
C ALA A 526 10.45 6.21 -0.39
N TYR A 527 9.62 6.98 -1.10
CA TYR A 527 8.80 8.07 -0.57
C TYR A 527 7.35 7.85 -0.95
N LEU A 528 6.42 8.16 -0.03
CA LEU A 528 4.99 8.09 -0.29
C LEU A 528 4.31 9.43 -0.04
N ASN A 529 3.38 9.78 -0.92
CA ASN A 529 2.43 10.88 -0.78
C ASN A 529 1.01 10.34 -0.95
N PHE A 530 0.09 10.71 -0.06
CA PHE A 530 -1.32 10.45 -0.24
C PHE A 530 -1.97 11.55 -1.10
N MET A 531 -2.88 11.14 -2.00
CA MET A 531 -3.55 12.01 -2.96
C MET A 531 -4.14 13.27 -2.33
N GLY A 532 -3.76 14.43 -2.86
CA GLY A 532 -4.17 15.75 -2.39
C GLY A 532 -3.23 16.39 -1.36
N ASN A 533 -2.43 15.63 -0.65
CA ASN A 533 -1.50 16.15 0.35
C ASN A 533 -0.36 16.97 -0.31
N GLU A 534 -0.01 16.64 -1.56
CA GLU A 534 1.01 17.34 -2.33
C GLU A 534 0.66 18.82 -2.57
N PHE A 535 -0.62 19.13 -2.72
CA PHE A 535 -1.06 20.52 -2.87
C PHE A 535 -1.72 21.10 -1.61
N GLY A 536 -1.71 20.36 -0.50
CA GLY A 536 -2.28 20.81 0.76
C GLY A 536 -3.81 20.77 0.78
N HIS A 537 -4.43 19.69 0.29
CA HIS A 537 -5.89 19.52 0.37
C HIS A 537 -6.35 19.73 1.82
N PRO A 538 -7.39 20.56 2.07
CA PRO A 538 -7.80 20.95 3.41
C PRO A 538 -8.55 19.84 4.14
N GLU A 539 -8.81 20.09 5.43
CA GLU A 539 -9.73 19.34 6.28
C GLU A 539 -9.21 17.93 6.64
N TRP A 540 -10.07 16.93 6.52
CA TRP A 540 -9.83 15.54 6.89
C TRP A 540 -10.50 14.60 5.89
N ILE A 541 -10.40 13.29 6.13
CA ILE A 541 -11.09 12.26 5.35
C ILE A 541 -12.22 11.71 6.22
N ASP A 542 -13.44 11.71 5.69
CA ASP A 542 -14.62 11.12 6.33
C ASP A 542 -15.56 10.55 5.28
N PHE A 543 -15.69 9.23 5.26
CA PHE A 543 -16.55 8.55 4.31
C PHE A 543 -18.03 8.60 4.74
N PRO A 544 -18.96 8.40 3.79
CA PRO A 544 -20.38 8.38 4.09
C PRO A 544 -20.73 7.37 5.17
N ARG A 545 -21.39 7.85 6.21
CA ARG A 545 -21.86 7.07 7.37
C ARG A 545 -23.06 7.74 8.02
N GLU A 546 -23.77 7.03 8.88
CA GLU A 546 -24.98 7.56 9.53
C GLU A 546 -24.71 8.90 10.25
N ASN A 547 -23.61 8.99 11.01
CA ASN A 547 -23.27 10.17 11.80
C ASN A 547 -22.93 11.43 10.98
N ASN A 548 -22.65 11.31 9.68
CA ASN A 548 -22.43 12.45 8.78
C ASN A 548 -23.51 12.57 7.70
N ASN A 549 -24.68 11.99 7.90
CA ASN A 549 -25.81 11.96 6.98
C ASN A 549 -25.44 11.40 5.59
N TRP A 550 -24.58 10.40 5.54
CA TRP A 550 -24.09 9.74 4.33
C TRP A 550 -23.42 10.70 3.33
N SER A 551 -22.78 11.75 3.85
CA SER A 551 -22.14 12.80 3.05
C SER A 551 -20.83 12.34 2.43
N TYR A 552 -20.63 12.68 1.14
CA TYR A 552 -19.37 12.51 0.41
C TYR A 552 -18.45 13.73 0.49
N LYS A 553 -18.83 14.78 1.23
CA LYS A 553 -18.10 16.06 1.27
C LYS A 553 -16.60 15.88 1.53
N TYR A 554 -16.24 15.01 2.46
CA TYR A 554 -14.85 14.75 2.86
C TYR A 554 -14.28 13.44 2.27
N ALA A 555 -15.04 12.76 1.38
CA ALA A 555 -14.62 11.54 0.69
C ALA A 555 -14.33 11.79 -0.79
N ARG A 556 -13.72 12.92 -1.09
CA ARG A 556 -13.36 13.38 -2.46
C ARG A 556 -12.06 14.15 -2.46
N ARG A 557 -11.51 14.41 -3.64
CA ARG A 557 -10.41 15.34 -3.83
C ARG A 557 -10.82 16.45 -4.77
N GLN A 558 -10.70 17.69 -4.26
CA GLN A 558 -11.10 18.90 -4.96
C GLN A 558 -9.91 19.40 -5.80
N TRP A 559 -9.74 18.81 -6.98
CA TRP A 559 -8.69 19.19 -7.94
C TRP A 559 -8.83 20.64 -8.39
N SER A 560 -10.05 21.16 -8.41
CA SER A 560 -10.36 22.57 -8.67
C SER A 560 -9.59 23.54 -7.76
N LEU A 561 -9.19 23.14 -6.55
CA LEU A 561 -8.39 23.97 -5.64
C LEU A 561 -6.98 24.21 -6.17
N VAL A 562 -6.31 23.16 -6.63
CA VAL A 562 -4.94 23.29 -7.16
C VAL A 562 -4.91 23.84 -8.58
N ASP A 563 -6.00 23.68 -9.33
CA ASP A 563 -6.15 24.21 -10.69
C ASP A 563 -6.48 25.72 -10.71
N ALA A 564 -6.95 26.28 -9.58
CA ALA A 564 -7.27 27.70 -9.47
C ALA A 564 -5.99 28.55 -9.40
N ASP A 565 -5.86 29.51 -10.33
CA ASP A 565 -4.68 30.38 -10.44
C ASP A 565 -4.54 31.37 -9.29
N ASP A 566 -5.62 31.65 -8.57
CA ASP A 566 -5.71 32.65 -7.50
C ASP A 566 -5.66 32.02 -6.09
N LEU A 567 -5.46 30.71 -5.98
CA LEU A 567 -5.38 30.02 -4.69
C LEU A 567 -3.95 29.51 -4.38
N CYS A 568 -3.59 29.51 -3.11
CA CYS A 568 -2.26 29.13 -2.63
C CYS A 568 -1.96 27.62 -2.81
N TYR A 569 -2.96 26.78 -3.03
CA TYR A 569 -2.79 25.34 -3.30
C TYR A 569 -1.87 25.10 -4.50
N LYS A 570 -1.91 25.97 -5.51
CA LYS A 570 -1.05 25.92 -6.69
C LYS A 570 0.44 25.97 -6.31
N TRP A 571 0.82 26.81 -5.36
CA TRP A 571 2.20 26.94 -4.91
C TRP A 571 2.74 25.64 -4.32
N LEU A 572 1.92 24.96 -3.50
CA LEU A 572 2.28 23.69 -2.88
C LEU A 572 2.40 22.57 -3.92
N GLY A 573 1.46 22.50 -4.89
CA GLY A 573 1.50 21.52 -5.98
C GLY A 573 2.71 21.71 -6.91
N VAL A 574 3.09 22.97 -7.20
CA VAL A 574 4.30 23.28 -7.99
C VAL A 574 5.56 22.88 -7.21
N PHE A 575 5.61 23.20 -5.92
CA PHE A 575 6.74 22.81 -5.07
C PHE A 575 6.91 21.30 -4.98
N ASP A 576 5.83 20.55 -4.76
CA ASP A 576 5.88 19.09 -4.72
C ASP A 576 6.44 18.49 -6.00
N ARG A 577 5.91 18.92 -7.14
CA ARG A 577 6.39 18.50 -8.46
C ARG A 577 7.89 18.71 -8.62
N ASP A 578 8.40 19.88 -8.25
CA ASP A 578 9.80 20.24 -8.45
C ASP A 578 10.71 19.53 -7.43
N MET A 579 10.21 19.29 -6.22
CA MET A 579 10.84 18.43 -5.19
C MET A 579 10.98 16.96 -5.68
N ILE A 580 9.95 16.40 -6.29
CA ILE A 580 9.98 15.04 -6.87
C ILE A 580 10.94 14.99 -8.08
N ARG A 581 10.94 16.03 -8.92
CA ARG A 581 11.87 16.14 -10.07
C ARG A 581 13.33 16.21 -9.65
N LEU A 582 13.63 16.91 -8.55
CA LEU A 582 14.97 16.96 -7.98
C LEU A 582 15.48 15.54 -7.71
N VAL A 583 14.67 14.69 -7.09
CA VAL A 583 15.03 13.29 -6.77
C VAL A 583 15.25 12.47 -8.05
N LYS A 584 14.39 12.61 -9.04
CA LYS A 584 14.52 11.90 -10.33
C LYS A 584 15.69 12.39 -11.19
N GLY A 585 16.08 13.65 -11.01
CA GLY A 585 17.17 14.28 -11.78
C GLY A 585 18.57 13.95 -11.30
N THR A 586 18.72 13.11 -10.26
CA THR A 586 20.02 12.78 -9.66
C THR A 586 20.08 11.32 -9.23
N ASN A 587 21.30 10.77 -9.19
CA ASN A 587 21.56 9.45 -8.59
C ASN A 587 21.88 9.52 -7.09
N ASP A 588 21.83 10.72 -6.48
CA ASP A 588 22.22 10.95 -5.09
C ASP A 588 21.29 10.30 -4.06
N PHE A 589 20.14 9.76 -4.51
CA PHE A 589 19.18 9.06 -3.66
C PHE A 589 19.30 7.52 -3.68
N VAL A 590 20.20 6.98 -4.49
CA VAL A 590 20.37 5.53 -4.66
C VAL A 590 21.63 5.06 -3.94
N GLY A 591 21.48 4.26 -2.88
CA GLY A 591 22.60 3.67 -2.17
C GLY A 591 23.55 4.67 -1.47
N THR A 592 23.13 5.93 -1.34
CA THR A 592 23.95 7.03 -0.83
C THR A 592 23.63 7.31 0.63
N ALA A 593 24.67 7.35 1.46
CA ALA A 593 24.54 7.69 2.88
C ALA A 593 24.13 9.15 3.06
N ILE A 594 23.36 9.40 4.12
CA ILE A 594 23.03 10.74 4.61
C ILE A 594 24.11 11.12 5.60
N LEU A 595 24.82 12.21 5.33
CA LEU A 595 25.92 12.70 6.14
C LEU A 595 25.53 14.01 6.82
N GLU A 596 25.29 13.97 8.12
CA GLU A 596 25.09 15.20 8.89
C GLU A 596 26.31 16.09 8.81
N ILE A 597 26.09 17.36 8.42
CA ILE A 597 27.13 18.40 8.37
C ILE A 597 27.09 19.22 9.63
N TRP A 598 25.89 19.66 10.02
CA TRP A 598 25.71 20.54 11.16
C TRP A 598 24.28 20.56 11.65
N HIS A 599 24.07 20.66 12.95
CA HIS A 599 22.82 21.12 13.55
C HIS A 599 23.09 22.07 14.71
N ASP A 600 22.16 22.98 14.94
CA ASP A 600 22.14 23.87 16.11
C ASP A 600 20.67 24.07 16.55
N ASP A 601 20.36 23.51 17.71
CA ASP A 601 18.98 23.57 18.25
C ASP A 601 18.61 24.97 18.75
N ASN A 602 19.59 25.81 19.12
CA ASN A 602 19.34 27.18 19.58
C ASN A 602 19.11 28.12 18.40
N GLN A 603 19.82 27.92 17.31
CA GLN A 603 19.67 28.66 16.07
C GLN A 603 18.58 28.03 15.15
N GLN A 604 18.09 26.84 15.50
CA GLN A 604 17.14 26.04 14.72
C GLN A 604 17.63 25.73 13.29
N MET A 605 18.92 25.44 13.15
CA MET A 605 19.57 25.13 11.88
C MET A 605 19.87 23.65 11.75
N LEU A 606 19.69 23.12 10.54
CA LEU A 606 20.08 21.74 10.16
C LEU A 606 20.74 21.77 8.79
N ALA A 607 21.85 21.09 8.64
CA ALA A 607 22.49 20.85 7.34
C ALA A 607 23.02 19.43 7.23
N PHE A 608 22.78 18.76 6.12
CA PHE A 608 23.31 17.44 5.80
C PHE A 608 23.56 17.30 4.31
N MET A 609 24.44 16.39 3.95
CA MET A 609 24.72 16.03 2.56
C MET A 609 24.20 14.65 2.23
N ARG A 610 23.78 14.50 0.98
CA ARG A 610 23.45 13.24 0.35
C ARG A 610 24.05 13.22 -1.06
N GLY A 611 25.12 12.44 -1.27
CA GLY A 611 25.90 12.55 -2.51
C GLY A 611 26.45 13.95 -2.69
N ASN A 612 26.16 14.55 -3.84
CA ASN A 612 26.55 15.93 -4.16
C ASN A 612 25.51 16.99 -3.75
N LEU A 613 24.39 16.58 -3.15
CA LEU A 613 23.35 17.50 -2.69
C LEU A 613 23.57 17.90 -1.24
N LEU A 614 23.61 19.21 -0.98
CA LEU A 614 23.61 19.83 0.36
C LEU A 614 22.21 20.36 0.66
N PHE A 615 21.61 19.86 1.71
CA PHE A 615 20.33 20.31 2.24
C PHE A 615 20.55 21.18 3.46
N VAL A 616 19.98 22.38 3.48
CA VAL A 616 20.10 23.34 4.57
C VAL A 616 18.71 23.83 4.96
N PHE A 617 18.36 23.67 6.23
CA PHE A 617 17.07 24.07 6.79
C PHE A 617 17.26 25.10 7.88
N ASN A 618 16.51 26.18 7.83
CA ASN A 618 16.35 27.16 8.89
C ASN A 618 14.90 27.08 9.43
N PHE A 619 14.71 26.41 10.54
CA PHE A 619 13.40 26.30 11.20
C PHE A 619 13.06 27.53 12.06
N SER A 620 14.01 28.46 12.26
CA SER A 620 13.75 29.67 13.04
C SER A 620 12.59 30.49 12.45
N PRO A 621 11.59 30.84 13.27
CA PRO A 621 10.43 31.60 12.78
C PRO A 621 10.73 33.04 12.41
N THR A 622 11.81 33.63 12.96
CA THR A 622 12.06 35.08 12.91
C THR A 622 13.47 35.47 12.50
N VAL A 623 14.44 34.54 12.55
CA VAL A 623 15.85 34.87 12.30
C VAL A 623 16.27 34.39 10.91
N SER A 624 16.59 35.33 10.03
CA SER A 624 17.30 35.06 8.78
C SER A 624 18.81 35.22 9.02
N TYR A 625 19.60 34.29 8.52
CA TYR A 625 21.05 34.28 8.70
C TYR A 625 21.75 34.80 7.43
N ALA A 626 22.41 35.95 7.51
CA ALA A 626 22.98 36.62 6.35
C ALA A 626 24.28 35.99 5.82
N ASP A 627 25.03 35.31 6.65
CA ASP A 627 26.39 34.81 6.31
C ASP A 627 26.66 33.49 7.06
N TYR A 628 25.70 32.56 7.01
CA TYR A 628 25.79 31.30 7.77
C TYR A 628 26.84 30.38 7.16
N GLY A 629 27.88 30.08 7.92
CA GLY A 629 29.02 29.27 7.48
C GLY A 629 28.83 27.78 7.75
N LEU A 630 28.96 26.97 6.70
CA LEU A 630 28.95 25.51 6.77
C LEU A 630 30.26 24.94 6.25
N LEU A 631 30.85 23.99 6.98
CA LEU A 631 32.09 23.32 6.57
C LEU A 631 31.75 22.13 5.68
N VAL A 632 31.89 22.31 4.37
CA VAL A 632 31.48 21.36 3.35
C VAL A 632 32.64 20.99 2.40
N PRO A 633 32.54 19.97 1.52
CA PRO A 633 33.53 19.71 0.49
C PRO A 633 33.86 20.94 -0.35
N GLU A 634 35.15 21.14 -0.70
CA GLU A 634 35.59 22.28 -1.50
C GLU A 634 34.97 22.23 -2.91
N GLY A 635 34.40 23.35 -3.36
CA GLY A 635 33.85 23.46 -4.71
C GLY A 635 32.91 24.64 -4.88
N SER A 636 32.21 24.63 -5.98
CA SER A 636 31.11 25.53 -6.30
C SER A 636 29.75 24.82 -6.13
N TYR A 637 28.80 25.56 -5.62
CA TYR A 637 27.46 25.06 -5.29
C TYR A 637 26.39 25.92 -5.96
N ASN A 638 25.50 25.27 -6.73
CA ASN A 638 24.37 25.92 -7.37
C ASN A 638 23.07 25.54 -6.67
N VAL A 639 22.16 26.51 -6.53
CA VAL A 639 20.86 26.28 -5.94
C VAL A 639 20.01 25.42 -6.89
N MET A 640 19.47 24.33 -6.37
CA MET A 640 18.58 23.41 -7.10
C MET A 640 17.11 23.57 -6.69
N LEU A 641 16.87 23.94 -5.44
CA LEU A 641 15.51 24.15 -4.90
C LEU A 641 15.61 25.10 -3.70
N ASN A 642 14.71 26.08 -3.63
CA ASN A 642 14.62 27.00 -2.51
C ASN A 642 13.14 27.16 -2.12
N THR A 643 12.78 26.77 -0.90
CA THR A 643 11.39 26.87 -0.43
C THR A 643 10.88 28.30 -0.30
N ASP A 644 11.78 29.30 -0.25
CA ASP A 644 11.42 30.74 -0.20
C ASP A 644 11.27 31.39 -1.59
N SER A 645 11.41 30.63 -2.68
CA SER A 645 11.19 31.15 -4.03
C SER A 645 9.74 31.60 -4.22
N ILE A 646 9.54 32.69 -4.97
CA ILE A 646 8.23 33.30 -5.20
C ILE A 646 7.23 32.35 -5.86
N GLU A 647 7.72 31.47 -6.74
CA GLU A 647 6.89 30.46 -7.43
C GLU A 647 6.25 29.44 -6.48
N TYR A 648 6.79 29.28 -5.26
CA TYR A 648 6.26 28.43 -4.19
C TYR A 648 5.58 29.23 -3.08
N GLY A 649 5.25 30.51 -3.34
CA GLY A 649 4.62 31.40 -2.37
C GLY A 649 5.57 31.84 -1.24
N GLY A 650 6.87 31.82 -1.48
CA GLY A 650 7.90 32.41 -0.62
C GLY A 650 8.08 33.90 -0.86
N ASN A 651 9.02 34.51 -0.13
CA ASN A 651 9.30 35.94 -0.20
C ASN A 651 10.39 36.30 -1.23
N GLY A 652 11.10 35.30 -1.76
CA GLY A 652 12.19 35.52 -2.73
C GLY A 652 13.35 36.34 -2.18
N LEU A 653 13.71 36.10 -0.91
CA LEU A 653 14.74 36.88 -0.21
C LEU A 653 16.18 36.52 -0.62
N ALA A 654 16.37 35.32 -1.19
CA ALA A 654 17.64 34.86 -1.71
C ALA A 654 17.61 34.80 -3.24
N ASP A 655 18.74 35.08 -3.89
CA ASP A 655 18.87 34.95 -5.35
C ASP A 655 19.35 33.55 -5.72
N ASP A 656 18.44 32.74 -6.25
CA ASP A 656 18.70 31.34 -6.61
C ASP A 656 19.63 31.17 -7.82
N SER A 657 19.92 32.26 -8.57
CA SER A 657 20.83 32.26 -9.73
C SER A 657 22.31 32.34 -9.36
N VAL A 658 22.63 32.61 -8.10
CA VAL A 658 23.99 32.82 -7.63
C VAL A 658 24.70 31.47 -7.40
N THR A 659 25.88 31.32 -8.00
CA THR A 659 26.81 30.24 -7.68
C THR A 659 27.59 30.58 -6.40
N HIS A 660 27.54 29.72 -5.41
CA HIS A 660 28.24 29.86 -4.17
C HIS A 660 29.56 29.09 -4.19
N PHE A 661 30.63 29.69 -3.65
CA PHE A 661 31.96 29.11 -3.62
C PHE A 661 32.41 28.89 -2.17
N THR A 662 33.09 27.77 -1.91
CA THR A 662 33.73 27.57 -0.59
C THR A 662 34.91 28.46 -0.43
N ASN A 663 35.06 29.06 0.77
CA ASN A 663 36.23 29.79 1.18
C ASN A 663 37.29 28.86 1.74
N PHE A 664 38.53 29.00 1.30
CA PHE A 664 39.65 28.18 1.75
C PHE A 664 39.94 28.40 3.23
N ASP A 665 40.20 27.29 3.96
CA ASP A 665 40.69 27.31 5.32
C ASP A 665 41.82 26.30 5.45
N GLN A 666 43.02 26.79 5.86
CA GLN A 666 44.26 25.98 5.99
C GLN A 666 44.07 24.81 6.96
N LEU A 667 43.22 24.95 8.00
CA LEU A 667 42.92 23.88 8.96
C LEU A 667 42.26 22.67 8.36
N TYR A 668 41.44 22.87 7.31
CA TYR A 668 40.65 21.84 6.69
C TYR A 668 41.10 21.47 5.25
N ALA A 669 42.16 22.10 4.78
CA ALA A 669 42.73 21.87 3.42
C ALA A 669 43.05 20.39 3.13
N LYS A 670 43.59 19.67 4.13
CA LYS A 670 43.91 18.24 4.00
C LYS A 670 42.68 17.33 3.91
N GLN A 671 41.52 17.83 4.32
CA GLN A 671 40.24 17.14 4.25
C GLN A 671 39.45 17.53 2.99
N HIS A 672 40.00 18.40 2.15
CA HIS A 672 39.31 18.99 0.99
C HIS A 672 37.98 19.64 1.39
N LYS A 673 37.94 20.38 2.50
CA LYS A 673 36.77 21.10 2.98
C LYS A 673 37.04 22.60 3.10
N GLY A 674 36.03 23.39 2.84
CA GLY A 674 36.01 24.84 2.93
C GLY A 674 34.70 25.35 3.53
N TRP A 675 34.69 26.63 3.91
CA TRP A 675 33.53 27.31 4.45
C TRP A 675 32.63 27.83 3.34
N LEU A 676 31.45 27.24 3.19
CA LEU A 676 30.36 27.75 2.34
C LEU A 676 29.55 28.72 3.20
N LYS A 677 29.38 29.97 2.72
CA LYS A 677 28.61 31.00 3.38
C LYS A 677 27.33 31.27 2.60
N LEU A 678 26.19 31.21 3.30
CA LEU A 678 24.87 31.31 2.70
C LEU A 678 24.00 32.34 3.43
N TYR A 679 23.15 33.01 2.66
CA TYR A 679 21.98 33.70 3.20
C TYR A 679 20.82 32.72 3.28
N ILE A 680 20.28 32.53 4.46
CA ILE A 680 19.20 31.55 4.69
C ILE A 680 18.06 32.24 5.42
N PRO A 681 16.93 32.52 4.71
CA PRO A 681 15.74 33.15 5.29
C PRO A 681 15.15 32.34 6.44
N ALA A 682 14.43 33.01 7.33
CA ALA A 682 13.63 32.37 8.37
C ALA A 682 12.58 31.46 7.75
N ARG A 683 12.28 30.30 8.38
CA ARG A 683 11.35 29.26 7.90
C ARG A 683 11.56 28.91 6.42
N SER A 684 12.80 28.63 6.05
CA SER A 684 13.13 28.21 4.69
C SER A 684 14.12 27.05 4.67
N ALA A 685 14.16 26.40 3.52
CA ALA A 685 15.17 25.38 3.22
C ALA A 685 15.71 25.61 1.80
N VAL A 686 17.00 25.36 1.63
CA VAL A 686 17.66 25.44 0.32
C VAL A 686 18.40 24.11 0.05
N VAL A 687 18.31 23.65 -1.18
CA VAL A 687 19.08 22.51 -1.68
C VAL A 687 20.08 23.01 -2.69
N LEU A 688 21.35 22.72 -2.45
CA LEU A 688 22.44 23.09 -3.34
C LEU A 688 23.12 21.84 -3.89
N LYS A 689 23.59 21.91 -5.11
CA LYS A 689 24.40 20.85 -5.74
C LYS A 689 25.84 21.27 -5.85
N LEU A 690 26.73 20.43 -5.33
CA LEU A 690 28.16 20.56 -5.58
C LEU A 690 28.46 20.20 -7.04
N GLU A 691 29.05 21.13 -7.78
CA GLU A 691 29.48 20.90 -9.15
C GLU A 691 30.75 20.05 -9.20
N ASP A 692 30.80 19.10 -10.12
CA ASP A 692 31.98 18.30 -10.39
C ASP A 692 33.10 19.22 -10.90
N LYS A 693 34.35 19.01 -10.40
CA LYS A 693 35.52 19.80 -10.81
C LYS A 693 35.93 19.52 -12.24
#